data_f65af2537e80cf8e2b6837fa5c911fb0
#
_entry.id   f65af2537e80cf8e2b6837fa5c911fb0
#
_cell.length_a   1.000
_cell.length_b   1.000
_cell.length_c   1.000
_cell.angle_alpha   90.00
_cell.angle_beta   90.00
_cell.angle_gamma   90.00
#
_symmetry.space_group_name_H-M   'P 1'
#
loop_
_entity.id
_entity.type
_entity.pdbx_description
1 polymer ?
#
loop_
_entity_poly.entity_id
_entity_poly.type
_entity_poly.pdbx_seq_one_letter_code
_entity_poly.pdbx_strand_id
1 'polypeptide(L)'
;MKYRVLGLLSVVLLHNGLTLAQTGKAGKSDTDKNGARHKTPAANEAPVAAPKQNIVIIPSWLPPDNPVQPAATVVTNVLDTKLDVRFDWAKQWLLGTATLTLRPHFYPQNQVVLDAKGFDVKSVRLLVNGKEKNLTYAYDKQKLTVTLDRSYPRTEAYQVRISYVAKPNELPASGSAAITNNKGLYFINPLGADKTKPRQIWTQGETEANSAWFPTIDKPNQRMTQEIALTVEDKFRTMSNGLLISSRKNADGTRTDIWKQTLPAAPYLTMLAVGEFAVVSDTWRGKAVEYFVDPPYSTTAKAVFGHTPEMLEFFSTKLGVEFPWEKYAQVAVHDFVSGAMENTTASTFQDKLTQFTPRELLDITYEPESVVAHELFHQWFGDYVTSESWSNLPLNEAFADYSEFLWAEHKYGSAEAALVQQKALTAYLEESQTKREPLIRYHYADREDMFDRHSYSKGGRVLHMLRQYVGDEAFFASLNRYLTRNKLSSVEIAELRLAFEEVTGEDLMWFFDQWFLKRGHPELQITHSYSGNQVALRVRQVQDSTFSPIYQLPVTVTTWVNNQPVNHRITVTKADQTFALPVTQRPTLVKFDAAGQLLGEIEEERSTEELLYQFYHAQNFLQKYEAITLLRGKTMELPVSAMLRNALSDDFWAVRQTAVEALRRYKGSEGTAVRKDLQRVAANDSRTQVRAAAINSLAAFQNEDYGQLYTAALTDSSYVVASAAVNALTKAPTVTSLKEVTALQETKNAALIDAVSNYFALNGTADQYEWFLRRSNDVRNEALYQFLQNFAALMLRMPPVERDKGIARLEAIARSYPNQYARLGAYKGLSMLVASSPSVKLTLQDIRSREKDKNLATIYTMLQ
;
A
#
# COMPACT_ATOMS: atom_id res chain seq x y z
N MET A 1 -12.16 -10.55 17.75
CA MET A 1 -12.24 -9.14 18.14
C MET A 1 -10.91 -8.54 18.67
N LYS A 2 -10.00 -9.33 19.26
CA LYS A 2 -8.69 -8.83 19.76
C LYS A 2 -7.60 -8.61 18.68
N TYR A 3 -7.76 -9.12 17.48
CA TYR A 3 -6.70 -9.13 16.45
C TYR A 3 -6.84 -8.08 15.33
N ARG A 4 -7.99 -7.41 15.21
CA ARG A 4 -8.16 -6.29 14.24
C ARG A 4 -7.36 -5.02 14.59
N VAL A 5 -6.85 -4.92 15.81
CA VAL A 5 -6.11 -3.73 16.29
C VAL A 5 -4.62 -3.80 15.99
N LEU A 6 -4.05 -4.99 15.82
CA LEU A 6 -2.62 -5.12 15.47
C LEU A 6 -2.32 -4.72 14.01
N GLY A 7 -3.26 -4.90 13.09
CA GLY A 7 -3.11 -4.47 11.70
C GLY A 7 -2.97 -2.95 11.52
N LEU A 8 -3.65 -2.16 12.35
CA LEU A 8 -3.54 -0.69 12.34
C LEU A 8 -2.19 -0.17 12.87
N LEU A 9 -1.52 -0.93 13.72
CA LEU A 9 -0.18 -0.58 14.23
C LEU A 9 0.94 -0.87 13.21
N SER A 10 0.76 -1.86 12.34
CA SER A 10 1.76 -2.24 11.34
C SER A 10 1.90 -1.22 10.21
N VAL A 11 0.84 -0.56 9.79
CA VAL A 11 0.87 0.44 8.71
C VAL A 11 1.63 1.71 9.11
N VAL A 12 1.64 2.06 10.40
CA VAL A 12 2.41 3.23 10.91
C VAL A 12 3.88 2.91 11.13
N LEU A 13 4.25 1.62 11.31
CA LEU A 13 5.63 1.20 11.57
C LEU A 13 6.47 0.96 10.29
N LEU A 14 5.83 0.81 9.14
CA LEU A 14 6.51 0.55 7.86
C LEU A 14 7.14 1.79 7.21
N HIS A 15 6.82 3.00 7.68
CA HIS A 15 7.40 4.24 7.15
C HIS A 15 8.59 4.79 7.97
N ASN A 16 8.87 4.22 9.16
CA ASN A 16 10.04 4.63 9.93
C ASN A 16 10.65 3.41 10.62
N GLY A 17 11.77 2.91 10.09
CA GLY A 17 12.53 1.83 10.68
C GLY A 17 13.07 2.14 12.08
N LEU A 18 12.23 1.98 13.10
CA LEU A 18 12.62 2.07 14.52
C LEU A 18 12.22 0.78 15.24
N THR A 19 13.20 -0.08 15.39
CA THR A 19 13.13 -1.26 16.25
C THR A 19 13.13 -0.82 17.73
N LEU A 20 12.04 -1.04 18.43
CA LEU A 20 11.98 -0.93 19.91
C LEU A 20 12.67 -2.14 20.52
N ALA A 21 13.84 -1.93 21.12
CA ALA A 21 14.51 -2.93 21.94
C ALA A 21 13.77 -3.05 23.30
N GLN A 22 13.21 -4.22 23.58
CA GLN A 22 12.78 -4.58 24.92
C GLN A 22 13.98 -4.84 25.81
N THR A 23 14.17 -4.02 26.84
CA THR A 23 15.10 -4.30 27.94
C THR A 23 14.36 -5.08 29.04
N GLY A 24 14.56 -6.39 29.05
CA GLY A 24 14.22 -7.22 30.22
C GLY A 24 15.35 -7.20 31.23
N LYS A 25 15.07 -6.70 32.43
CA LYS A 25 15.97 -6.84 33.59
C LYS A 25 15.77 -8.20 34.24
N ALA A 26 16.86 -8.98 34.29
CA ALA A 26 16.95 -10.16 35.12
C ALA A 26 17.28 -9.72 36.57
N GLY A 27 16.45 -10.11 37.50
CA GLY A 27 16.73 -10.05 38.92
C GLY A 27 17.15 -11.42 39.43
N LYS A 28 18.38 -11.51 40.00
CA LYS A 28 18.88 -12.64 40.76
C LYS A 28 18.37 -12.53 42.19
N SER A 29 18.02 -13.65 42.83
CA SER A 29 18.25 -13.84 44.25
C SER A 29 18.52 -15.30 44.56
N ASP A 30 19.49 -15.47 45.43
CA ASP A 30 20.20 -16.69 45.85
C ASP A 30 19.46 -17.45 46.99
N THR A 31 19.84 -18.73 47.05
CA THR A 31 20.08 -19.60 48.25
C THR A 31 18.87 -19.88 49.21
N ASP A 32 18.63 -21.06 49.67
CA ASP A 32 19.45 -21.97 50.40
C ASP A 32 18.79 -23.36 50.66
N LYS A 33 19.66 -24.28 51.01
CA LYS A 33 19.67 -25.70 51.29
C LYS A 33 18.69 -26.25 52.36
N ASN A 34 18.63 -27.59 52.28
CA ASN A 34 18.41 -28.65 53.28
C ASN A 34 16.99 -29.29 53.20
N GLY A 35 16.81 -30.57 53.07
CA GLY A 35 17.54 -31.75 53.50
C GLY A 35 16.54 -32.81 54.05
N ALA A 36 16.75 -34.07 53.69
CA ALA A 36 16.24 -35.27 54.35
C ALA A 36 14.98 -36.02 53.93
N ARG A 37 15.22 -37.06 53.19
CA ARG A 37 14.91 -38.53 53.37
C ARG A 37 13.58 -39.00 53.94
N HIS A 38 13.09 -40.02 53.26
CA HIS A 38 12.43 -41.29 53.63
C HIS A 38 10.90 -41.40 53.42
N LYS A 39 10.41 -42.25 52.60
CA LYS A 39 10.12 -43.66 52.52
C LYS A 39 8.98 -43.93 51.51
N THR A 40 9.14 -44.83 50.58
CA THR A 40 8.08 -45.64 49.93
C THR A 40 7.58 -46.70 50.93
N PRO A 41 6.44 -47.40 50.75
CA PRO A 41 5.74 -47.78 49.51
C PRO A 41 4.21 -47.79 49.61
N ALA A 42 3.51 -47.87 48.48
CA ALA A 42 2.43 -48.83 48.22
C ALA A 42 1.83 -48.57 46.83
N ALA A 43 1.71 -49.66 46.12
CA ALA A 43 0.99 -49.71 44.82
C ALA A 43 -0.49 -49.43 45.04
N ASN A 44 -1.10 -48.67 44.10
CA ASN A 44 -2.43 -49.05 43.65
C ASN A 44 -2.84 -48.19 42.40
N GLU A 45 -3.35 -48.90 41.42
CA GLU A 45 -4.27 -48.56 40.35
C GLU A 45 -3.96 -47.30 39.53
N ALA A 46 -3.59 -47.50 38.29
CA ALA A 46 -3.51 -46.49 37.22
C ALA A 46 -4.92 -45.86 37.03
N PRO A 47 -5.05 -44.52 37.06
CA PRO A 47 -6.29 -43.90 36.64
C PRO A 47 -6.43 -44.07 35.12
N VAL A 48 -7.63 -44.57 34.73
CA VAL A 48 -8.09 -44.59 33.34
C VAL A 48 -7.88 -43.20 32.74
N ALA A 49 -7.03 -43.12 31.75
CA ALA A 49 -6.80 -41.85 31.03
C ALA A 49 -8.12 -41.37 30.43
N ALA A 50 -8.55 -40.17 30.84
CA ALA A 50 -9.65 -39.46 30.23
C ALA A 50 -9.35 -39.32 28.70
N PRO A 51 -10.37 -39.45 27.83
CA PRO A 51 -10.13 -39.31 26.41
C PRO A 51 -9.48 -37.92 26.15
N LYS A 52 -8.32 -37.91 25.54
CA LYS A 52 -7.71 -36.69 25.05
C LYS A 52 -8.71 -36.03 24.11
N GLN A 53 -9.37 -34.96 24.56
CA GLN A 53 -10.05 -34.06 23.66
C GLN A 53 -8.97 -33.54 22.71
N ASN A 54 -9.02 -33.94 21.45
CA ASN A 54 -8.24 -33.29 20.41
C ASN A 54 -8.75 -31.84 20.33
N ILE A 55 -8.08 -30.93 21.01
CA ILE A 55 -8.29 -29.51 20.81
C ILE A 55 -7.75 -29.22 19.41
N VAL A 56 -8.66 -29.10 18.45
CA VAL A 56 -8.32 -28.57 17.11
C VAL A 56 -8.00 -27.10 17.34
N ILE A 57 -6.73 -26.77 17.31
CA ILE A 57 -6.28 -25.38 17.30
C ILE A 57 -6.58 -24.86 15.89
N ILE A 58 -7.64 -24.07 15.77
CA ILE A 58 -7.94 -23.35 14.53
C ILE A 58 -6.87 -22.27 14.38
N PRO A 59 -6.07 -22.28 13.31
CA PRO A 59 -5.07 -21.26 13.08
C PRO A 59 -5.70 -19.86 13.07
N SER A 60 -5.05 -18.90 13.71
CA SER A 60 -5.56 -17.52 13.84
C SER A 60 -5.73 -16.79 12.50
N TRP A 61 -5.09 -17.28 11.46
CA TRP A 61 -5.16 -16.77 10.09
C TRP A 61 -6.29 -17.36 9.24
N LEU A 62 -7.05 -18.36 9.75
CA LEU A 62 -8.25 -18.82 9.06
C LEU A 62 -9.30 -17.71 9.08
N PRO A 63 -9.83 -17.32 7.90
CA PRO A 63 -10.88 -16.33 7.85
C PRO A 63 -12.15 -16.84 8.53
N PRO A 64 -13.00 -15.95 9.04
CA PRO A 64 -14.32 -16.32 9.52
C PRO A 64 -15.15 -16.90 8.37
N ASP A 65 -16.15 -17.71 8.70
CA ASP A 65 -17.13 -18.23 7.74
C ASP A 65 -18.05 -17.07 7.28
N ASN A 66 -17.61 -16.40 6.22
CA ASN A 66 -18.31 -15.28 5.64
C ASN A 66 -19.30 -15.75 4.56
N PRO A 67 -20.40 -15.00 4.30
CA PRO A 67 -21.36 -15.34 3.25
C PRO A 67 -20.70 -15.29 1.87
N VAL A 68 -21.23 -16.09 0.94
CA VAL A 68 -20.86 -16.01 -0.48
C VAL A 68 -21.34 -14.69 -1.06
N GLN A 69 -20.45 -13.97 -1.72
CA GLN A 69 -20.72 -12.71 -2.43
C GLN A 69 -20.67 -12.96 -3.95
N PRO A 70 -21.78 -13.32 -4.59
CA PRO A 70 -21.78 -13.57 -6.03
C PRO A 70 -21.68 -12.26 -6.82
N ALA A 71 -21.36 -12.37 -8.11
CA ALA A 71 -21.49 -11.26 -9.04
C ALA A 71 -22.93 -10.72 -9.05
N ALA A 72 -23.09 -9.41 -9.21
CA ALA A 72 -24.42 -8.80 -9.25
C ALA A 72 -25.18 -9.24 -10.51
N THR A 73 -26.42 -9.66 -10.35
CA THR A 73 -27.30 -9.98 -11.49
C THR A 73 -27.58 -8.72 -12.29
N VAL A 74 -27.25 -8.74 -13.57
CA VAL A 74 -27.55 -7.64 -14.49
C VAL A 74 -29.00 -7.75 -14.97
N VAL A 75 -29.88 -6.99 -14.36
CA VAL A 75 -31.31 -6.90 -14.75
C VAL A 75 -31.48 -5.80 -15.79
N THR A 76 -30.83 -4.67 -15.60
CA THR A 76 -30.90 -3.49 -16.48
C THR A 76 -29.47 -3.03 -16.78
N ASN A 77 -29.19 -2.70 -18.03
CA ASN A 77 -27.93 -2.09 -18.45
C ASN A 77 -28.05 -0.56 -18.37
N VAL A 78 -27.05 0.08 -17.79
CA VAL A 78 -26.85 1.54 -17.93
C VAL A 78 -26.02 1.75 -19.19
N LEU A 79 -26.60 2.39 -20.21
CA LEU A 79 -25.92 2.62 -21.50
C LEU A 79 -25.17 3.93 -21.54
N ASP A 80 -25.79 5.00 -20.98
CA ASP A 80 -25.24 6.36 -20.95
C ASP A 80 -25.73 7.11 -19.72
N THR A 81 -24.84 7.91 -19.14
CA THR A 81 -25.13 8.78 -18.01
C THR A 81 -24.75 10.22 -18.32
N LYS A 82 -25.74 11.13 -18.29
CA LYS A 82 -25.50 12.58 -18.38
C LYS A 82 -25.77 13.23 -17.05
N LEU A 83 -24.75 13.92 -16.53
CA LEU A 83 -24.81 14.64 -15.26
C LEU A 83 -24.69 16.13 -15.50
N ASP A 84 -25.57 16.92 -14.88
CA ASP A 84 -25.43 18.38 -14.74
C ASP A 84 -25.35 18.69 -13.25
N VAL A 85 -24.20 19.14 -12.78
CA VAL A 85 -23.91 19.28 -11.36
C VAL A 85 -23.26 20.61 -11.01
N ARG A 86 -23.65 21.12 -9.82
CA ARG A 86 -23.06 22.28 -9.16
C ARG A 86 -22.93 22.02 -7.66
N PHE A 87 -22.15 22.83 -6.98
CA PHE A 87 -21.77 22.57 -5.60
C PHE A 87 -22.17 23.71 -4.66
N ASP A 88 -22.75 23.36 -3.50
CA ASP A 88 -22.87 24.26 -2.36
C ASP A 88 -21.69 23.98 -1.41
N TRP A 89 -20.65 24.78 -1.50
CA TRP A 89 -19.45 24.61 -0.71
C TRP A 89 -19.69 24.75 0.80
N ALA A 90 -20.59 25.64 1.21
CA ALA A 90 -20.84 25.87 2.63
C ALA A 90 -21.59 24.70 3.27
N LYS A 91 -22.54 24.11 2.56
CA LYS A 91 -23.29 22.93 3.02
C LYS A 91 -22.57 21.63 2.67
N GLN A 92 -21.58 21.68 1.79
CA GLN A 92 -20.90 20.52 1.24
C GLN A 92 -21.90 19.57 0.54
N TRP A 93 -22.76 20.14 -0.30
CA TRP A 93 -23.77 19.41 -1.06
C TRP A 93 -23.48 19.50 -2.57
N LEU A 94 -23.91 18.45 -3.29
CA LEU A 94 -23.97 18.47 -4.74
C LEU A 94 -25.44 18.59 -5.16
N LEU A 95 -25.75 19.59 -5.99
CA LEU A 95 -27.05 19.76 -6.65
C LEU A 95 -26.94 19.20 -8.05
N GLY A 96 -27.66 18.10 -8.33
CA GLY A 96 -27.49 17.34 -9.55
C GLY A 96 -28.79 17.06 -10.31
N THR A 97 -28.62 16.93 -11.62
CA THR A 97 -29.59 16.29 -12.50
C THR A 97 -28.88 15.20 -13.27
N ALA A 98 -29.34 13.95 -13.09
CA ALA A 98 -28.87 12.80 -13.84
C ALA A 98 -29.90 12.40 -14.89
N THR A 99 -29.45 12.20 -16.13
CA THR A 99 -30.26 11.58 -17.20
C THR A 99 -29.59 10.28 -17.58
N LEU A 100 -30.26 9.17 -17.24
CA LEU A 100 -29.78 7.82 -17.49
C LEU A 100 -30.44 7.22 -18.71
N THR A 101 -29.68 6.73 -19.67
CA THR A 101 -30.19 5.90 -20.76
C THR A 101 -30.05 4.44 -20.35
N LEU A 102 -31.19 3.75 -20.23
CA LEU A 102 -31.31 2.44 -19.63
C LEU A 102 -31.95 1.46 -20.62
N ARG A 103 -31.63 0.19 -20.51
CA ARG A 103 -32.20 -0.87 -21.32
C ARG A 103 -32.26 -2.17 -20.50
N PRO A 104 -33.41 -2.89 -20.49
CA PRO A 104 -33.50 -4.21 -19.89
C PRO A 104 -32.41 -5.14 -20.45
N HIS A 105 -31.76 -5.94 -19.61
CA HIS A 105 -30.73 -6.85 -20.05
C HIS A 105 -31.30 -7.98 -20.91
N PHE A 106 -32.30 -8.68 -20.39
CA PHE A 106 -32.95 -9.77 -21.13
C PHE A 106 -34.47 -9.74 -20.99
N TYR A 107 -35.03 -9.90 -19.78
CA TYR A 107 -36.44 -9.94 -19.55
C TYR A 107 -37.06 -8.53 -19.60
N PRO A 108 -38.30 -8.38 -20.14
CA PRO A 108 -38.98 -7.08 -20.11
C PRO A 108 -39.12 -6.55 -18.69
N GLN A 109 -38.90 -5.25 -18.50
CA GLN A 109 -38.95 -4.59 -17.19
C GLN A 109 -39.91 -3.42 -17.18
N ASN A 110 -40.71 -3.30 -16.12
CA ASN A 110 -41.57 -2.15 -15.83
C ASN A 110 -41.09 -1.36 -14.61
N GLN A 111 -39.94 -1.72 -14.07
CA GLN A 111 -39.24 -1.04 -12.96
C GLN A 111 -37.75 -1.00 -13.21
N VAL A 112 -37.08 0.00 -12.64
CA VAL A 112 -35.64 0.05 -12.51
C VAL A 112 -35.26 0.40 -11.07
N VAL A 113 -34.26 -0.30 -10.54
CA VAL A 113 -33.71 -0.06 -9.21
C VAL A 113 -32.31 0.55 -9.37
N LEU A 114 -32.12 1.73 -8.82
CA LEU A 114 -30.88 2.47 -8.84
C LEU A 114 -30.33 2.58 -7.41
N ASP A 115 -29.02 2.51 -7.29
CA ASP A 115 -28.29 2.90 -6.09
C ASP A 115 -28.30 4.42 -5.97
N ALA A 116 -28.67 4.96 -4.80
CA ALA A 116 -28.81 6.38 -4.55
C ALA A 116 -28.71 6.65 -3.04
N LYS A 117 -27.48 6.81 -2.51
CA LYS A 117 -27.22 6.84 -1.07
C LYS A 117 -27.47 8.24 -0.49
N GLY A 118 -28.48 8.37 0.40
CA GLY A 118 -28.71 9.57 1.20
C GLY A 118 -29.24 10.79 0.44
N PHE A 119 -29.76 10.66 -0.78
CA PHE A 119 -30.24 11.78 -1.57
C PHE A 119 -31.53 12.42 -1.07
N ASP A 120 -31.68 13.72 -1.35
CA ASP A 120 -32.98 14.36 -1.44
C ASP A 120 -33.44 14.33 -2.89
N VAL A 121 -34.23 13.33 -3.25
CA VAL A 121 -34.83 13.19 -4.58
C VAL A 121 -35.88 14.26 -4.77
N LYS A 122 -35.74 15.10 -5.81
CA LYS A 122 -36.67 16.22 -6.11
C LYS A 122 -37.72 15.86 -7.16
N SER A 123 -37.31 15.14 -8.21
CA SER A 123 -38.23 14.64 -9.22
C SER A 123 -37.60 13.45 -9.96
N VAL A 124 -38.48 12.54 -10.43
CA VAL A 124 -38.14 11.43 -11.31
C VAL A 124 -39.05 11.48 -12.52
N ARG A 125 -38.48 11.56 -13.72
CA ARG A 125 -39.21 11.75 -14.96
C ARG A 125 -38.72 10.84 -16.07
N LEU A 126 -39.65 10.35 -16.89
CA LEU A 126 -39.35 9.67 -18.14
C LEU A 126 -39.22 10.71 -19.26
N LEU A 127 -38.21 10.58 -20.10
CA LEU A 127 -38.07 11.39 -21.31
C LEU A 127 -38.64 10.61 -22.51
N VAL A 128 -39.72 11.13 -23.14
CA VAL A 128 -40.35 10.54 -24.34
C VAL A 128 -40.40 11.59 -25.43
N ASN A 129 -39.67 11.39 -26.52
CA ASN A 129 -39.65 12.32 -27.65
C ASN A 129 -39.42 13.80 -27.23
N GLY A 130 -38.49 14.01 -26.31
CA GLY A 130 -38.14 15.34 -25.78
C GLY A 130 -39.12 15.92 -24.75
N LYS A 131 -40.21 15.21 -24.42
CA LYS A 131 -41.16 15.60 -23.38
C LYS A 131 -40.92 14.82 -22.10
N GLU A 132 -41.14 15.48 -20.96
CA GLU A 132 -41.01 14.90 -19.63
C GLU A 132 -42.35 14.40 -19.10
N LYS A 133 -42.39 13.16 -18.56
CA LYS A 133 -43.52 12.56 -17.89
C LYS A 133 -43.12 12.16 -16.49
N ASN A 134 -43.80 12.60 -15.44
CA ASN A 134 -43.52 12.20 -14.07
C ASN A 134 -43.67 10.69 -13.90
N LEU A 135 -42.75 10.08 -13.18
CA LEU A 135 -42.81 8.68 -12.76
C LEU A 135 -43.07 8.59 -11.26
N THR A 136 -43.72 7.51 -10.86
CA THR A 136 -43.80 7.13 -9.44
C THR A 136 -42.55 6.38 -9.03
N TYR A 137 -42.13 6.54 -7.77
CA TYR A 137 -40.96 5.88 -7.23
C TYR A 137 -41.11 5.62 -5.74
N ALA A 138 -40.37 4.60 -5.26
CA ALA A 138 -40.11 4.36 -3.86
C ALA A 138 -38.64 4.63 -3.57
N TYR A 139 -38.30 5.16 -2.38
CA TYR A 139 -36.93 5.49 -2.02
C TYR A 139 -36.69 5.27 -0.51
N ASP A 140 -35.74 4.43 -0.17
CA ASP A 140 -35.39 4.04 1.20
C ASP A 140 -34.08 4.68 1.71
N LYS A 141 -33.57 5.69 1.03
CA LYS A 141 -32.27 6.35 1.25
C LYS A 141 -31.05 5.54 0.81
N GLN A 142 -31.22 4.35 0.25
CA GLN A 142 -30.18 3.53 -0.35
C GLN A 142 -30.51 3.19 -1.81
N LYS A 143 -31.75 2.78 -2.06
CA LYS A 143 -32.25 2.35 -3.37
C LYS A 143 -33.43 3.23 -3.81
N LEU A 144 -33.34 3.66 -5.07
CA LEU A 144 -34.42 4.38 -5.77
C LEU A 144 -35.07 3.41 -6.75
N THR A 145 -36.27 2.90 -6.40
CA THR A 145 -37.05 2.03 -7.26
C THR A 145 -38.03 2.88 -8.06
N VAL A 146 -37.83 2.99 -9.36
CA VAL A 146 -38.66 3.78 -10.29
C VAL A 146 -39.61 2.87 -11.03
N THR A 147 -40.91 3.16 -10.97
CA THR A 147 -41.94 2.47 -11.76
C THR A 147 -42.07 3.15 -13.12
N LEU A 148 -41.83 2.40 -14.18
CA LEU A 148 -41.90 2.88 -15.55
C LEU A 148 -43.38 2.98 -15.99
N ASP A 149 -43.63 3.70 -17.06
CA ASP A 149 -45.01 3.92 -17.59
C ASP A 149 -45.55 2.69 -18.33
N ARG A 150 -44.72 1.74 -18.69
CA ARG A 150 -45.05 0.43 -19.28
C ARG A 150 -43.87 -0.54 -19.12
N SER A 151 -44.07 -1.75 -19.56
CA SER A 151 -42.96 -2.72 -19.68
C SER A 151 -42.15 -2.44 -20.95
N TYR A 152 -40.81 -2.39 -20.81
CA TYR A 152 -39.83 -2.21 -21.87
C TYR A 152 -39.16 -3.53 -22.19
N PRO A 153 -39.08 -3.96 -23.46
CA PRO A 153 -38.32 -5.15 -23.86
C PRO A 153 -36.82 -4.83 -23.99
N ARG A 154 -35.97 -5.88 -24.06
CA ARG A 154 -34.52 -5.75 -24.22
C ARG A 154 -34.05 -5.03 -25.51
N THR A 155 -34.94 -4.86 -26.48
CA THR A 155 -34.68 -4.19 -27.75
C THR A 155 -34.91 -2.69 -27.69
N GLU A 156 -35.43 -2.17 -26.58
CA GLU A 156 -35.84 -0.78 -26.43
C GLU A 156 -35.12 -0.12 -25.24
N ALA A 157 -34.46 1.00 -25.49
CA ALA A 157 -33.88 1.84 -24.47
C ALA A 157 -34.87 2.94 -24.05
N TYR A 158 -34.79 3.38 -22.80
CA TYR A 158 -35.58 4.48 -22.26
C TYR A 158 -34.67 5.41 -21.43
N GLN A 159 -35.15 6.64 -21.22
CA GLN A 159 -34.36 7.63 -20.45
C GLN A 159 -35.14 8.08 -19.21
N VAL A 160 -34.44 7.99 -18.06
CA VAL A 160 -34.94 8.50 -16.77
C VAL A 160 -34.14 9.71 -16.36
N ARG A 161 -34.80 10.83 -16.09
CA ARG A 161 -34.21 12.05 -15.56
C ARG A 161 -34.52 12.18 -14.08
N ILE A 162 -33.50 12.36 -13.25
CA ILE A 162 -33.62 12.46 -11.80
C ILE A 162 -32.99 13.78 -11.37
N SER A 163 -33.75 14.66 -10.69
CA SER A 163 -33.19 15.82 -10.04
C SER A 163 -33.05 15.54 -8.55
N TYR A 164 -31.90 15.84 -7.98
CA TYR A 164 -31.56 15.44 -6.61
C TYR A 164 -30.58 16.40 -5.95
N VAL A 165 -30.45 16.26 -4.62
CA VAL A 165 -29.34 16.82 -3.84
C VAL A 165 -28.62 15.66 -3.15
N ALA A 166 -27.32 15.52 -3.42
CA ALA A 166 -26.47 14.57 -2.72
C ALA A 166 -25.79 15.26 -1.53
N LYS A 167 -25.70 14.53 -0.41
CA LYS A 167 -25.22 15.03 0.89
C LYS A 167 -24.17 14.07 1.48
N PRO A 168 -23.00 13.96 0.87
CA PRO A 168 -22.04 12.92 1.20
C PRO A 168 -21.59 12.96 2.66
N ASN A 169 -21.50 14.16 3.27
CA ASN A 169 -21.08 14.30 4.67
C ASN A 169 -22.17 13.98 5.70
N GLU A 170 -23.43 13.79 5.26
CA GLU A 170 -24.52 13.32 6.12
C GLU A 170 -24.62 11.78 6.14
N LEU A 171 -23.86 11.08 5.29
CA LEU A 171 -23.80 9.61 5.29
C LEU A 171 -23.07 9.10 6.52
N PRO A 172 -23.44 7.92 7.03
CA PRO A 172 -22.69 7.27 8.10
C PRO A 172 -21.22 7.10 7.70
N ALA A 173 -20.31 7.40 8.62
CA ALA A 173 -18.89 7.16 8.37
C ALA A 173 -18.65 5.66 8.22
N SER A 174 -18.07 5.26 7.11
CA SER A 174 -17.61 3.91 6.83
C SER A 174 -16.27 4.00 6.13
N GLY A 175 -15.47 2.95 6.23
CA GLY A 175 -14.15 2.88 5.61
C GLY A 175 -13.40 1.63 6.08
N SER A 176 -12.33 1.34 5.39
CA SER A 176 -11.41 0.23 5.63
C SER A 176 -9.99 0.74 5.89
N ALA A 177 -9.02 -0.17 5.95
CA ALA A 177 -7.62 0.20 5.99
C ALA A 177 -7.12 0.77 4.64
N ALA A 178 -7.69 0.30 3.53
CA ALA A 178 -7.31 0.72 2.18
C ALA A 178 -8.03 2.00 1.74
N ILE A 179 -9.34 2.09 2.00
CA ILE A 179 -10.17 3.27 1.72
C ILE A 179 -10.68 3.80 3.05
N THR A 180 -10.00 4.80 3.61
CA THR A 180 -10.22 5.24 4.99
C THR A 180 -11.55 5.93 5.23
N ASN A 181 -12.24 6.33 4.16
CA ASN A 181 -13.56 6.95 4.20
C ASN A 181 -14.29 6.70 2.87
N ASN A 182 -15.55 6.26 2.91
CA ASN A 182 -16.33 5.81 1.76
C ASN A 182 -17.57 6.70 1.52
N LYS A 183 -17.36 8.01 1.29
CA LYS A 183 -18.43 8.99 1.05
C LYS A 183 -18.66 9.32 -0.43
N GLY A 184 -17.83 8.85 -1.33
CA GLY A 184 -17.92 9.05 -2.77
C GLY A 184 -17.55 10.44 -3.26
N LEU A 185 -17.94 11.52 -2.58
CA LEU A 185 -17.62 12.92 -2.92
C LEU A 185 -17.10 13.65 -1.69
N TYR A 186 -16.02 14.40 -1.86
CA TYR A 186 -15.28 15.04 -0.77
C TYR A 186 -15.06 16.52 -1.02
N PHE A 187 -15.27 17.33 0.03
CA PHE A 187 -15.02 18.78 0.04
C PHE A 187 -13.84 19.06 0.95
N ILE A 188 -12.73 19.48 0.37
CA ILE A 188 -11.51 19.82 1.08
C ILE A 188 -11.47 21.31 1.33
N ASN A 189 -11.29 21.70 2.59
CA ASN A 189 -11.22 23.12 3.01
C ASN A 189 -12.32 23.99 2.39
N PRO A 190 -13.62 23.59 2.48
CA PRO A 190 -14.71 24.18 1.69
C PRO A 190 -14.89 25.68 1.90
N LEU A 191 -14.57 26.19 3.10
CA LEU A 191 -14.68 27.62 3.43
C LEU A 191 -13.37 28.40 3.30
N GLY A 192 -12.25 27.73 2.93
CA GLY A 192 -10.92 28.36 2.85
C GLY A 192 -10.38 28.81 4.21
N ALA A 193 -10.82 28.18 5.30
CA ALA A 193 -10.40 28.52 6.66
C ALA A 193 -8.96 28.06 6.94
N ASP A 194 -8.59 26.89 6.46
CA ASP A 194 -7.22 26.38 6.54
C ASP A 194 -6.35 26.97 5.43
N LYS A 195 -5.41 27.86 5.83
CA LYS A 195 -4.51 28.52 4.87
C LYS A 195 -3.41 27.62 4.33
N THR A 196 -3.27 26.42 4.86
CA THR A 196 -2.25 25.44 4.44
C THR A 196 -2.77 24.47 3.38
N LYS A 197 -4.07 24.47 3.09
CA LYS A 197 -4.71 23.62 2.11
C LYS A 197 -5.52 24.41 1.09
N PRO A 198 -5.50 24.00 -0.19
CA PRO A 198 -6.39 24.58 -1.19
C PRO A 198 -7.85 24.20 -0.93
N ARG A 199 -8.76 24.91 -1.57
CA ARG A 199 -10.15 24.49 -1.71
C ARG A 199 -10.22 23.50 -2.87
N GLN A 200 -10.65 22.27 -2.59
CA GLN A 200 -10.81 21.22 -3.61
C GLN A 200 -12.11 20.45 -3.39
N ILE A 201 -12.64 19.90 -4.49
CA ILE A 201 -13.65 18.84 -4.49
C ILE A 201 -13.08 17.72 -5.35
N TRP A 202 -13.23 16.48 -4.90
CA TRP A 202 -12.88 15.28 -5.67
C TRP A 202 -13.75 14.11 -5.27
N THR A 203 -13.74 13.07 -6.10
CA THR A 203 -14.52 11.84 -5.90
C THR A 203 -13.62 10.62 -5.76
N GLN A 204 -14.10 9.62 -5.01
CA GLN A 204 -13.58 8.26 -4.96
C GLN A 204 -14.74 7.30 -5.11
N GLY A 205 -14.79 6.58 -6.22
CA GLY A 205 -15.93 5.73 -6.59
C GLY A 205 -15.80 4.29 -6.13
N GLU A 206 -14.58 3.78 -6.07
CA GLU A 206 -14.34 2.41 -5.68
C GLU A 206 -14.56 2.23 -4.16
N THR A 207 -15.22 1.15 -3.74
CA THR A 207 -15.77 0.06 -4.56
C THR A 207 -17.14 0.42 -5.19
N GLU A 208 -18.10 0.87 -4.44
CA GLU A 208 -19.46 1.25 -4.84
C GLU A 208 -19.89 2.57 -4.18
N ALA A 209 -18.99 3.58 -4.22
CA ALA A 209 -19.21 4.84 -3.53
C ALA A 209 -19.75 5.94 -4.45
N ASN A 210 -19.76 5.77 -5.78
CA ASN A 210 -20.29 6.76 -6.71
C ASN A 210 -21.79 6.96 -6.57
N SER A 211 -22.54 5.96 -6.12
CA SER A 211 -23.95 6.10 -5.77
C SER A 211 -24.23 7.05 -4.58
N ALA A 212 -23.21 7.58 -3.91
CA ALA A 212 -23.32 8.63 -2.91
C ALA A 212 -23.40 10.05 -3.52
N TRP A 213 -23.08 10.24 -4.82
CA TRP A 213 -23.13 11.54 -5.46
C TRP A 213 -23.90 11.58 -6.78
N PHE A 214 -24.16 10.44 -7.44
CA PHE A 214 -25.13 10.36 -8.55
C PHE A 214 -25.87 9.01 -8.54
N PRO A 215 -27.16 8.98 -8.94
CA PRO A 215 -27.92 7.73 -9.01
C PRO A 215 -27.41 6.88 -10.18
N THR A 216 -27.13 5.58 -9.91
CA THR A 216 -26.61 4.63 -10.90
C THR A 216 -26.89 3.19 -10.47
N ILE A 217 -26.48 2.21 -11.25
CA ILE A 217 -26.31 0.83 -10.80
C ILE A 217 -24.84 0.66 -10.51
N ASP A 218 -24.46 0.84 -9.25
CA ASP A 218 -23.07 0.96 -8.79
C ASP A 218 -22.41 -0.42 -8.63
N LYS A 219 -22.17 -1.10 -9.76
CA LYS A 219 -21.58 -2.43 -9.84
C LYS A 219 -20.49 -2.49 -10.91
N PRO A 220 -19.39 -3.24 -10.69
CA PRO A 220 -18.27 -3.30 -11.64
C PRO A 220 -18.64 -3.95 -12.97
N ASN A 221 -19.70 -4.77 -13.01
CA ASN A 221 -20.20 -5.40 -14.25
C ASN A 221 -21.22 -4.54 -15.04
N GLN A 222 -21.33 -3.26 -14.70
CA GLN A 222 -22.03 -2.27 -15.53
C GLN A 222 -21.01 -1.47 -16.34
N ARG A 223 -21.40 -1.04 -17.54
CA ARG A 223 -20.56 -0.20 -18.39
C ARG A 223 -21.40 0.85 -19.10
N MET A 224 -20.98 2.10 -19.02
CA MET A 224 -21.72 3.24 -19.57
C MET A 224 -20.78 4.28 -20.19
N THR A 225 -21.25 4.95 -21.24
CA THR A 225 -20.69 6.23 -21.67
C THR A 225 -21.14 7.34 -20.73
N GLN A 226 -20.43 8.46 -20.70
CA GLN A 226 -20.82 9.56 -19.80
C GLN A 226 -20.53 10.94 -20.38
N GLU A 227 -21.37 11.89 -19.95
CA GLU A 227 -21.22 13.31 -20.21
C GLU A 227 -21.48 14.07 -18.90
N ILE A 228 -20.52 14.84 -18.42
CA ILE A 228 -20.61 15.55 -17.14
C ILE A 228 -20.43 17.04 -17.36
N ALA A 229 -21.48 17.81 -17.09
CA ALA A 229 -21.46 19.27 -17.05
C ALA A 229 -21.19 19.73 -15.62
N LEU A 230 -20.02 20.35 -15.40
CA LEU A 230 -19.56 20.87 -14.12
C LEU A 230 -19.69 22.38 -14.10
N THR A 231 -20.60 22.92 -13.27
CA THR A 231 -20.70 24.37 -13.07
C THR A 231 -19.99 24.77 -11.79
N VAL A 232 -18.91 25.56 -11.93
CA VAL A 232 -18.01 25.97 -10.85
C VAL A 232 -17.68 27.47 -10.92
N GLU A 233 -17.16 28.07 -9.83
CA GLU A 233 -16.57 29.43 -9.88
C GLU A 233 -15.46 29.47 -10.96
N ASP A 234 -15.41 30.54 -11.78
CA ASP A 234 -14.53 30.65 -12.96
C ASP A 234 -13.02 30.47 -12.65
N LYS A 235 -12.62 30.71 -11.41
CA LYS A 235 -11.22 30.51 -10.95
C LYS A 235 -10.79 29.05 -10.85
N PHE A 236 -11.72 28.11 -10.63
CA PHE A 236 -11.39 26.72 -10.48
C PHE A 236 -11.16 26.03 -11.83
N ARG A 237 -10.21 25.10 -11.86
CA ARG A 237 -10.06 24.11 -12.92
C ARG A 237 -10.89 22.89 -12.59
N THR A 238 -11.44 22.26 -13.62
CA THR A 238 -12.13 20.98 -13.49
C THR A 238 -11.34 19.88 -14.21
N MET A 239 -11.46 18.66 -13.74
CA MET A 239 -11.02 17.44 -14.41
C MET A 239 -12.11 16.39 -14.28
N SER A 240 -12.33 15.61 -15.34
CA SER A 240 -13.19 14.43 -15.34
C SER A 240 -12.79 13.47 -16.44
N ASN A 241 -13.51 12.35 -16.54
CA ASN A 241 -13.28 11.32 -17.56
C ASN A 241 -13.52 11.86 -18.99
N GLY A 242 -12.76 11.33 -19.94
CA GLY A 242 -12.89 11.70 -21.37
C GLY A 242 -12.34 13.09 -21.67
N LEU A 243 -12.83 13.71 -22.74
CA LEU A 243 -12.37 15.01 -23.24
C LEU A 243 -13.22 16.17 -22.72
N LEU A 244 -12.60 17.32 -22.47
CA LEU A 244 -13.28 18.59 -22.27
C LEU A 244 -13.79 19.09 -23.63
N ILE A 245 -15.08 18.93 -23.90
CA ILE A 245 -15.70 19.27 -25.19
C ILE A 245 -16.28 20.69 -25.24
N SER A 246 -16.49 21.30 -24.08
CA SER A 246 -16.99 22.68 -23.97
C SER A 246 -16.59 23.31 -22.64
N SER A 247 -16.25 24.59 -22.68
CA SER A 247 -16.01 25.41 -21.49
C SER A 247 -16.62 26.79 -21.73
N ARG A 248 -17.69 27.13 -21.00
CA ARG A 248 -18.46 28.35 -21.21
C ARG A 248 -18.62 29.14 -19.91
N LYS A 249 -18.20 30.40 -19.93
CA LYS A 249 -18.46 31.34 -18.84
C LYS A 249 -19.95 31.71 -18.75
N ASN A 250 -20.46 31.77 -17.56
CA ASN A 250 -21.83 32.16 -17.25
C ASN A 250 -21.87 33.64 -16.76
N ALA A 251 -23.06 34.26 -16.83
CA ALA A 251 -23.22 35.66 -16.43
C ALA A 251 -23.06 35.89 -14.91
N ASP A 252 -23.17 34.85 -14.09
CA ASP A 252 -23.09 34.88 -12.63
C ASP A 252 -21.68 34.68 -12.05
N GLY A 253 -20.64 34.73 -12.91
CA GLY A 253 -19.24 34.54 -12.49
C GLY A 253 -18.83 33.07 -12.36
N THR A 254 -19.72 32.15 -12.74
CA THR A 254 -19.40 30.74 -12.86
C THR A 254 -18.95 30.37 -14.27
N ARG A 255 -18.45 29.13 -14.42
CA ARG A 255 -18.17 28.52 -15.72
C ARG A 255 -18.74 27.10 -15.71
N THR A 256 -19.29 26.68 -16.87
CA THR A 256 -19.72 25.30 -17.10
C THR A 256 -18.76 24.61 -18.05
N ASP A 257 -18.09 23.58 -17.56
CA ASP A 257 -17.21 22.69 -18.33
C ASP A 257 -17.96 21.38 -18.60
N ILE A 258 -17.96 20.93 -19.87
CA ILE A 258 -18.60 19.68 -20.28
C ILE A 258 -17.50 18.70 -20.67
N TRP A 259 -17.44 17.62 -19.91
CA TRP A 259 -16.54 16.49 -20.12
C TRP A 259 -17.31 15.33 -20.73
N LYS A 260 -16.72 14.61 -21.68
CA LYS A 260 -17.37 13.50 -22.37
C LYS A 260 -16.45 12.31 -22.57
N GLN A 261 -16.88 11.17 -22.06
CA GLN A 261 -16.26 9.85 -22.22
C GLN A 261 -17.07 9.06 -23.25
N THR A 262 -16.48 8.74 -24.41
CA THR A 262 -17.20 8.08 -25.52
C THR A 262 -17.13 6.56 -25.49
N LEU A 263 -16.10 5.98 -24.87
CA LEU A 263 -16.00 4.55 -24.63
C LEU A 263 -16.62 4.21 -23.28
N PRO A 264 -17.39 3.10 -23.20
CA PRO A 264 -18.06 2.74 -21.95
C PRO A 264 -17.06 2.22 -20.91
N ALA A 265 -17.19 2.71 -19.68
CA ALA A 265 -16.42 2.31 -18.50
C ALA A 265 -17.33 1.93 -17.34
N ALA A 266 -16.82 1.23 -16.34
CA ALA A 266 -17.57 0.87 -15.16
C ALA A 266 -17.94 2.11 -14.33
N PRO A 267 -19.12 2.14 -13.66
CA PRO A 267 -19.57 3.31 -12.91
C PRO A 267 -18.61 3.77 -11.83
N TYR A 268 -17.90 2.84 -11.13
CA TYR A 268 -16.97 3.19 -10.07
C TYR A 268 -15.78 4.03 -10.54
N LEU A 269 -15.44 3.97 -11.83
CA LEU A 269 -14.37 4.73 -12.48
C LEU A 269 -14.75 6.17 -12.86
N THR A 270 -16.03 6.55 -12.64
CA THR A 270 -16.50 7.91 -12.87
C THR A 270 -15.96 8.86 -11.83
N MET A 271 -15.30 9.95 -12.26
CA MET A 271 -14.71 10.90 -11.35
C MET A 271 -14.95 12.35 -11.74
N LEU A 272 -14.79 13.24 -10.76
CA LEU A 272 -14.58 14.66 -10.95
C LEU A 272 -13.57 15.20 -9.95
N ALA A 273 -12.81 16.21 -10.38
CA ALA A 273 -11.97 17.03 -9.50
C ALA A 273 -12.16 18.51 -9.84
N VAL A 274 -12.20 19.35 -8.80
CA VAL A 274 -12.34 20.81 -8.87
C VAL A 274 -11.34 21.44 -7.92
N GLY A 275 -10.53 22.36 -8.41
CA GLY A 275 -9.51 23.04 -7.60
C GLY A 275 -8.80 24.16 -8.37
N GLU A 276 -7.95 24.92 -7.68
CA GLU A 276 -7.09 25.92 -8.31
C GLU A 276 -5.79 25.25 -8.81
N PHE A 277 -5.94 24.24 -9.68
CA PHE A 277 -4.82 23.46 -10.21
C PHE A 277 -3.98 24.23 -11.22
N ALA A 278 -2.66 24.07 -11.17
CA ALA A 278 -1.77 24.27 -12.30
C ALA A 278 -1.79 22.99 -13.17
N VAL A 279 -1.82 23.17 -14.49
CA VAL A 279 -1.82 22.06 -15.45
C VAL A 279 -0.50 22.06 -16.21
N VAL A 280 0.25 20.99 -16.06
CA VAL A 280 1.48 20.73 -16.81
C VAL A 280 1.16 19.72 -17.91
N SER A 281 1.42 20.10 -19.17
CA SER A 281 1.01 19.30 -20.31
C SER A 281 2.18 18.53 -20.90
N ASP A 282 1.85 17.38 -21.44
CA ASP A 282 2.68 16.52 -22.25
C ASP A 282 1.84 15.90 -23.38
N THR A 283 2.42 15.08 -24.23
CA THR A 283 1.69 14.41 -25.32
C THR A 283 2.27 13.03 -25.59
N TRP A 284 1.41 12.10 -26.01
CA TRP A 284 1.81 10.80 -26.50
C TRP A 284 0.95 10.43 -27.73
N ARG A 285 1.59 10.16 -28.86
CA ARG A 285 0.93 9.82 -30.16
C ARG A 285 -0.27 10.74 -30.49
N GLY A 286 -0.14 12.05 -30.22
CA GLY A 286 -1.18 13.05 -30.46
C GLY A 286 -2.29 13.10 -29.39
N LYS A 287 -2.28 12.23 -28.39
CA LYS A 287 -3.19 12.30 -27.24
C LYS A 287 -2.59 13.21 -26.17
N ALA A 288 -3.45 13.99 -25.50
CA ALA A 288 -3.04 14.83 -24.38
C ALA A 288 -2.66 13.97 -23.16
N VAL A 289 -1.53 14.32 -22.53
CA VAL A 289 -1.11 13.80 -21.22
C VAL A 289 -0.95 14.99 -20.29
N GLU A 290 -1.73 15.04 -19.20
CA GLU A 290 -1.83 16.26 -18.38
C GLU A 290 -1.67 15.93 -16.89
N TYR A 291 -0.94 16.81 -16.17
CA TYR A 291 -0.67 16.67 -14.75
C TYR A 291 -1.28 17.88 -14.02
N PHE A 292 -2.31 17.63 -13.22
CA PHE A 292 -3.01 18.61 -12.41
C PHE A 292 -2.41 18.57 -11.00
N VAL A 293 -1.69 19.61 -10.64
CA VAL A 293 -0.99 19.73 -9.35
C VAL A 293 -1.31 21.08 -8.70
N ASP A 294 -1.06 21.19 -7.42
CA ASP A 294 -1.14 22.52 -6.80
C ASP A 294 -0.08 23.47 -7.41
N PRO A 295 -0.39 24.76 -7.58
CA PRO A 295 0.48 25.71 -8.25
C PRO A 295 1.95 25.72 -7.78
N PRO A 296 2.26 25.57 -6.46
CA PRO A 296 3.65 25.56 -5.99
C PRO A 296 4.48 24.37 -6.55
N TYR A 297 3.84 23.28 -6.96
CA TYR A 297 4.51 22.07 -7.45
C TYR A 297 4.53 21.93 -8.97
N SER A 298 4.06 22.94 -9.71
CA SER A 298 4.03 22.91 -11.18
C SER A 298 5.41 22.72 -11.82
N THR A 299 6.47 23.25 -11.21
CA THR A 299 7.84 23.13 -11.71
C THR A 299 8.47 21.76 -11.44
N THR A 300 7.95 21.02 -10.48
CA THR A 300 8.44 19.71 -10.07
C THR A 300 7.56 18.55 -10.55
N ALA A 301 6.38 18.82 -11.10
CA ALA A 301 5.43 17.82 -11.54
C ALA A 301 6.04 16.81 -12.52
N LYS A 302 6.86 17.24 -13.47
CA LYS A 302 7.53 16.34 -14.43
C LYS A 302 8.60 15.45 -13.80
N ALA A 303 9.10 15.75 -12.63
CA ALA A 303 10.01 14.85 -11.93
C ALA A 303 9.31 13.57 -11.41
N VAL A 304 7.98 13.63 -11.25
CA VAL A 304 7.15 12.50 -10.82
C VAL A 304 6.40 11.88 -12.00
N PHE A 305 5.69 12.71 -12.76
CA PHE A 305 4.78 12.25 -13.81
C PHE A 305 5.40 12.21 -15.21
N GLY A 306 6.58 12.79 -15.39
CA GLY A 306 7.15 13.02 -16.73
C GLY A 306 7.53 11.76 -17.53
N HIS A 307 7.59 10.59 -16.88
CA HIS A 307 7.77 9.31 -17.57
C HIS A 307 6.45 8.73 -18.12
N THR A 308 5.30 9.32 -17.85
CA THR A 308 3.99 8.84 -18.32
C THR A 308 3.93 8.60 -19.84
N PRO A 309 4.44 9.49 -20.70
CA PRO A 309 4.46 9.21 -22.15
C PRO A 309 5.31 8.00 -22.54
N GLU A 310 6.45 7.77 -21.85
CA GLU A 310 7.30 6.60 -22.06
C GLU A 310 6.62 5.33 -21.54
N MET A 311 5.92 5.38 -20.41
CA MET A 311 5.12 4.28 -19.87
C MET A 311 3.99 3.89 -20.84
N LEU A 312 3.27 4.87 -21.39
CA LEU A 312 2.23 4.66 -22.41
C LEU A 312 2.78 3.93 -23.64
N GLU A 313 3.96 4.33 -24.12
CA GLU A 313 4.64 3.67 -25.24
C GLU A 313 5.06 2.25 -24.90
N PHE A 314 5.70 2.09 -23.75
CA PHE A 314 6.19 0.79 -23.28
C PHE A 314 5.05 -0.21 -23.09
N PHE A 315 4.00 0.14 -22.33
CA PHE A 315 2.90 -0.78 -22.07
C PHE A 315 2.08 -1.07 -23.34
N SER A 316 1.79 -0.05 -24.17
CA SER A 316 1.10 -0.28 -25.45
C SER A 316 1.85 -1.25 -26.35
N THR A 317 3.17 -1.08 -26.44
CA THR A 317 4.03 -1.95 -27.26
C THR A 317 4.15 -3.35 -26.66
N LYS A 318 4.36 -3.44 -25.35
CA LYS A 318 4.56 -4.72 -24.66
C LYS A 318 3.31 -5.59 -24.67
N LEU A 319 2.13 -4.97 -24.51
CA LEU A 319 0.82 -5.65 -24.57
C LEU A 319 0.34 -5.89 -26.01
N GLY A 320 0.91 -5.18 -27.00
CA GLY A 320 0.40 -5.19 -28.37
C GLY A 320 -1.05 -4.65 -28.49
N VAL A 321 -1.50 -3.88 -27.49
CA VAL A 321 -2.80 -3.20 -27.43
C VAL A 321 -2.52 -1.73 -27.15
N GLU A 322 -2.78 -0.88 -28.13
CA GLU A 322 -2.61 0.57 -27.98
C GLU A 322 -3.49 1.09 -26.84
N PHE A 323 -2.98 2.11 -26.12
CA PHE A 323 -3.78 2.81 -25.09
C PHE A 323 -5.12 3.25 -25.66
N PRO A 324 -6.25 2.70 -25.16
CA PRO A 324 -7.52 2.76 -25.90
C PRO A 324 -8.25 4.11 -25.77
N TRP A 325 -7.86 4.93 -24.79
CA TRP A 325 -8.59 6.13 -24.42
C TRP A 325 -8.12 7.38 -25.16
N GLU A 326 -8.91 8.45 -25.09
CA GLU A 326 -8.70 9.67 -25.90
C GLU A 326 -7.63 10.60 -25.31
N LYS A 327 -7.41 10.56 -23.99
CA LYS A 327 -6.40 11.30 -23.23
C LYS A 327 -5.96 10.49 -22.02
N TYR A 328 -4.90 10.95 -21.36
CA TYR A 328 -4.59 10.53 -19.99
C TYR A 328 -4.26 11.73 -19.11
N ALA A 329 -5.00 11.93 -18.04
CA ALA A 329 -4.75 12.97 -17.06
C ALA A 329 -4.54 12.39 -15.67
N GLN A 330 -3.76 13.09 -14.86
CA GLN A 330 -3.39 12.71 -13.51
C GLN A 330 -3.60 13.90 -12.60
N VAL A 331 -4.28 13.74 -11.47
CA VAL A 331 -4.51 14.82 -10.52
C VAL A 331 -4.03 14.46 -9.13
N ALA A 332 -3.25 15.36 -8.52
CA ALA A 332 -2.87 15.27 -7.11
C ALA A 332 -3.88 16.02 -6.25
N VAL A 333 -4.47 15.34 -5.26
CA VAL A 333 -5.49 15.92 -4.39
C VAL A 333 -5.14 15.79 -2.92
N HIS A 334 -5.56 16.75 -2.11
CA HIS A 334 -5.36 16.75 -0.67
C HIS A 334 -6.31 15.80 0.06
N ASP A 335 -5.79 15.19 1.11
CA ASP A 335 -6.55 14.29 2.02
C ASP A 335 -7.22 13.13 1.28
N PHE A 336 -6.63 12.64 0.19
CA PHE A 336 -7.18 11.50 -0.53
C PHE A 336 -7.30 10.29 0.38
N VAL A 337 -8.37 9.54 0.24
CA VAL A 337 -8.76 8.47 1.18
C VAL A 337 -8.06 7.13 0.93
N SER A 338 -7.28 7.04 -0.15
CA SER A 338 -6.42 5.92 -0.53
C SER A 338 -5.05 6.44 -0.99
N GLY A 339 -4.21 5.59 -1.58
CA GLY A 339 -2.94 5.99 -2.21
C GLY A 339 -3.16 6.71 -3.54
N ALA A 340 -3.83 6.03 -4.45
CA ALA A 340 -4.23 6.54 -5.76
C ALA A 340 -5.49 5.82 -6.27
N MET A 341 -5.95 6.15 -7.49
CA MET A 341 -7.15 5.58 -8.10
C MET A 341 -7.10 5.71 -9.62
N GLU A 342 -7.41 4.64 -10.29
CA GLU A 342 -7.30 4.45 -11.74
C GLU A 342 -8.43 5.08 -12.56
N ASN A 343 -9.26 5.95 -12.04
CA ASN A 343 -10.42 6.50 -12.79
C ASN A 343 -10.13 6.68 -14.27
N THR A 344 -10.96 6.11 -15.13
CA THR A 344 -10.70 6.01 -16.58
C THR A 344 -10.33 7.36 -17.19
N THR A 345 -9.17 7.45 -17.83
CA THR A 345 -8.56 8.65 -18.43
C THR A 345 -8.14 9.75 -17.44
N ALA A 346 -8.33 9.57 -16.13
CA ALA A 346 -8.27 10.64 -15.14
C ALA A 346 -7.84 10.13 -13.75
N SER A 347 -6.66 9.50 -13.65
CA SER A 347 -6.16 8.92 -12.40
C SER A 347 -5.98 9.99 -11.31
N THR A 348 -6.36 9.63 -10.09
CA THR A 348 -6.28 10.50 -8.91
C THR A 348 -5.19 10.00 -7.97
N PHE A 349 -4.37 10.91 -7.43
CA PHE A 349 -3.24 10.60 -6.56
C PHE A 349 -3.31 11.40 -5.27
N GLN A 350 -2.85 10.80 -4.18
CA GLN A 350 -2.63 11.53 -2.94
C GLN A 350 -1.47 12.52 -3.12
N ASP A 351 -1.66 13.76 -2.67
CA ASP A 351 -0.68 14.85 -2.75
C ASP A 351 0.70 14.47 -2.18
N LYS A 352 0.73 13.75 -1.06
CA LYS A 352 1.97 13.33 -0.40
C LYS A 352 2.82 12.36 -1.21
N LEU A 353 2.23 11.63 -2.14
CA LEU A 353 2.94 10.69 -3.01
C LEU A 353 3.48 11.34 -4.28
N THR A 354 2.98 12.54 -4.63
CA THR A 354 3.18 13.09 -5.96
C THR A 354 3.57 14.58 -6.00
N GLN A 355 3.46 15.29 -4.89
CA GLN A 355 3.82 16.72 -4.82
C GLN A 355 5.04 16.93 -3.93
N PHE A 356 6.19 17.21 -4.55
CA PHE A 356 7.48 17.37 -3.88
C PHE A 356 8.11 18.71 -4.22
N THR A 357 8.72 19.34 -3.23
CA THR A 357 9.62 20.48 -3.44
C THR A 357 10.91 20.02 -4.13
N PRO A 358 11.69 20.93 -4.78
CA PRO A 358 12.96 20.56 -5.39
C PRO A 358 13.96 19.86 -4.45
N ARG A 359 13.92 20.21 -3.16
CA ARG A 359 14.77 19.56 -2.15
C ARG A 359 14.29 18.14 -1.80
N GLU A 360 12.99 17.92 -1.71
CA GLU A 360 12.41 16.60 -1.45
C GLU A 360 12.66 15.62 -2.60
N LEU A 361 12.75 16.12 -3.84
CA LEU A 361 13.10 15.31 -5.00
C LEU A 361 14.47 14.62 -4.89
N LEU A 362 15.40 15.13 -4.08
CA LEU A 362 16.71 14.49 -3.85
C LEU A 362 16.60 13.17 -3.10
N ASP A 363 15.50 12.98 -2.39
CA ASP A 363 15.25 11.82 -1.54
C ASP A 363 14.22 10.86 -2.12
N ILE A 364 13.69 11.18 -3.31
CA ILE A 364 12.71 10.34 -3.99
C ILE A 364 13.28 8.93 -4.24
N THR A 365 12.48 7.95 -3.91
CA THR A 365 12.69 6.54 -4.24
C THR A 365 11.89 6.20 -5.50
N TYR A 366 11.86 4.92 -5.85
CA TYR A 366 11.04 4.41 -6.95
C TYR A 366 9.51 4.50 -6.67
N GLU A 367 9.09 4.63 -5.41
CA GLU A 367 7.67 4.51 -5.00
C GLU A 367 6.71 5.47 -5.71
N PRO A 368 6.96 6.79 -5.85
CA PRO A 368 6.02 7.66 -6.57
C PRO A 368 5.86 7.26 -8.04
N GLU A 369 6.94 6.84 -8.68
CA GLU A 369 6.92 6.43 -10.08
C GLU A 369 6.26 5.06 -10.26
N SER A 370 6.44 4.12 -9.31
CA SER A 370 5.75 2.83 -9.35
C SER A 370 4.24 3.01 -9.25
N VAL A 371 3.75 3.92 -8.40
CA VAL A 371 2.31 4.22 -8.30
C VAL A 371 1.78 4.82 -9.62
N VAL A 372 2.56 5.66 -10.30
CA VAL A 372 2.16 6.17 -11.63
C VAL A 372 2.04 5.03 -12.65
N ALA A 373 2.97 4.07 -12.64
CA ALA A 373 2.91 2.90 -13.52
C ALA A 373 1.70 2.01 -13.18
N HIS A 374 1.42 1.80 -11.90
CA HIS A 374 0.27 1.06 -11.36
C HIS A 374 -1.05 1.63 -11.89
N GLU A 375 -1.32 2.92 -11.64
CA GLU A 375 -2.56 3.60 -12.04
C GLU A 375 -2.70 3.69 -13.57
N LEU A 376 -1.57 3.82 -14.29
CA LEU A 376 -1.61 3.81 -15.74
C LEU A 376 -1.96 2.42 -16.30
N PHE A 377 -1.43 1.34 -15.70
CA PHE A 377 -1.66 -0.02 -16.19
C PHE A 377 -3.10 -0.47 -16.03
N HIS A 378 -3.78 0.04 -15.02
CA HIS A 378 -5.21 -0.15 -14.85
C HIS A 378 -6.03 0.31 -16.05
N GLN A 379 -5.54 1.25 -16.85
CA GLN A 379 -6.25 1.69 -18.05
C GLN A 379 -6.47 0.56 -19.08
N TRP A 380 -5.73 -0.57 -18.94
CA TRP A 380 -5.97 -1.83 -19.65
C TRP A 380 -6.62 -2.89 -18.74
N PHE A 381 -6.08 -3.07 -17.52
CA PHE A 381 -6.53 -4.08 -16.55
C PHE A 381 -7.28 -3.41 -15.39
N GLY A 382 -8.57 -3.30 -15.50
CA GLY A 382 -9.47 -2.56 -14.61
C GLY A 382 -10.47 -1.73 -15.42
N ASP A 383 -9.97 -0.92 -16.36
CA ASP A 383 -10.79 0.00 -17.16
C ASP A 383 -11.26 -0.61 -18.48
N TYR A 384 -10.29 -1.08 -19.31
CA TYR A 384 -10.63 -1.64 -20.62
C TYR A 384 -11.23 -3.04 -20.50
N VAL A 385 -10.69 -3.85 -19.61
CA VAL A 385 -11.24 -5.13 -19.15
C VAL A 385 -11.37 -5.05 -17.62
N THR A 386 -12.58 -5.18 -17.10
CA THR A 386 -12.90 -4.96 -15.68
C THR A 386 -13.26 -6.30 -15.01
N SER A 387 -12.92 -6.49 -13.75
CA SER A 387 -13.41 -7.61 -12.94
C SER A 387 -14.94 -7.60 -12.85
N GLU A 388 -15.61 -8.76 -13.04
CA GLU A 388 -17.08 -8.85 -13.00
C GLU A 388 -17.65 -8.60 -11.60
N SER A 389 -16.90 -8.96 -10.59
CA SER A 389 -17.23 -8.77 -9.18
C SER A 389 -15.98 -8.49 -8.38
N TRP A 390 -16.16 -7.96 -7.18
CA TRP A 390 -15.03 -7.69 -6.26
C TRP A 390 -14.29 -8.97 -5.85
N SER A 391 -14.93 -10.14 -5.98
CA SER A 391 -14.28 -11.45 -5.82
C SER A 391 -13.10 -11.65 -6.78
N ASN A 392 -13.17 -11.04 -7.95
CA ASN A 392 -12.16 -11.09 -9.02
C ASN A 392 -11.26 -9.84 -9.05
N LEU A 393 -11.24 -9.00 -8.01
CA LEU A 393 -10.41 -7.80 -7.92
C LEU A 393 -8.94 -8.02 -8.30
N PRO A 394 -8.29 -9.16 -8.02
CA PRO A 394 -6.93 -9.44 -8.48
C PRO A 394 -6.73 -9.39 -10.00
N LEU A 395 -7.78 -9.46 -10.81
CA LEU A 395 -7.68 -9.23 -12.27
C LEU A 395 -7.42 -7.76 -12.63
N ASN A 396 -7.70 -6.84 -11.70
CA ASN A 396 -7.30 -5.44 -11.79
C ASN A 396 -5.97 -5.25 -11.05
N GLU A 397 -5.93 -5.49 -9.76
CA GLU A 397 -4.86 -5.11 -8.85
C GLU A 397 -3.55 -5.88 -9.01
N ALA A 398 -3.63 -7.21 -9.23
CA ALA A 398 -2.42 -8.00 -9.42
C ALA A 398 -1.66 -7.59 -10.68
N PHE A 399 -2.37 -7.20 -11.74
CA PHE A 399 -1.75 -6.70 -12.96
C PHE A 399 -1.13 -5.32 -12.76
N ALA A 400 -1.80 -4.43 -12.06
CA ALA A 400 -1.28 -3.11 -11.74
C ALA A 400 -0.03 -3.20 -10.83
N ASP A 401 -0.06 -4.01 -9.77
CA ASP A 401 1.12 -4.29 -8.92
C ASP A 401 2.27 -4.90 -9.76
N TYR A 402 1.96 -5.81 -10.70
CA TYR A 402 2.97 -6.38 -11.57
C TYR A 402 3.55 -5.37 -12.58
N SER A 403 2.81 -4.35 -12.97
CA SER A 403 3.31 -3.30 -13.85
C SER A 403 4.45 -2.50 -13.22
N GLU A 404 4.46 -2.36 -11.91
CA GLU A 404 5.54 -1.73 -11.16
C GLU A 404 6.87 -2.48 -11.38
N PHE A 405 6.83 -3.81 -11.34
CA PHE A 405 7.97 -4.63 -11.70
C PHE A 405 8.36 -4.47 -13.17
N LEU A 406 7.39 -4.53 -14.09
CA LEU A 406 7.64 -4.43 -15.54
C LEU A 406 8.28 -3.09 -15.90
N TRP A 407 7.83 -2.01 -15.29
CA TRP A 407 8.39 -0.69 -15.48
C TRP A 407 9.80 -0.57 -14.88
N ALA A 408 10.01 -1.07 -13.66
CA ALA A 408 11.34 -1.10 -13.05
C ALA A 408 12.33 -1.91 -13.89
N GLU A 409 11.91 -3.06 -14.44
CA GLU A 409 12.74 -3.91 -15.34
C GLU A 409 13.13 -3.15 -16.59
N HIS A 410 12.19 -2.45 -17.23
CA HIS A 410 12.39 -1.67 -18.43
C HIS A 410 13.29 -0.45 -18.21
N LYS A 411 13.03 0.32 -17.18
CA LYS A 411 13.64 1.65 -16.95
C LYS A 411 14.95 1.58 -16.19
N TYR A 412 15.02 0.72 -15.16
CA TYR A 412 16.13 0.69 -14.21
C TYR A 412 16.91 -0.63 -14.20
N GLY A 413 16.41 -1.63 -14.92
CA GLY A 413 17.08 -2.92 -15.09
C GLY A 413 16.70 -3.95 -14.02
N SER A 414 17.28 -5.15 -14.18
CA SER A 414 16.88 -6.34 -13.44
C SER A 414 17.11 -6.25 -11.92
N ALA A 415 18.07 -5.47 -11.45
CA ALA A 415 18.35 -5.36 -10.02
C ALA A 415 17.27 -4.56 -9.28
N GLU A 416 16.81 -3.43 -9.84
CA GLU A 416 15.70 -2.65 -9.27
C GLU A 416 14.39 -3.44 -9.33
N ALA A 417 14.11 -4.08 -10.47
CA ALA A 417 12.96 -4.96 -10.63
C ALA A 417 12.95 -6.11 -9.61
N ALA A 418 14.10 -6.76 -9.39
CA ALA A 418 14.21 -7.81 -8.37
C ALA A 418 13.97 -7.29 -6.94
N LEU A 419 14.37 -6.04 -6.66
CA LEU A 419 14.07 -5.39 -5.38
C LEU A 419 12.56 -5.14 -5.21
N VAL A 420 11.85 -4.74 -6.26
CA VAL A 420 10.37 -4.60 -6.24
C VAL A 420 9.74 -5.94 -5.88
N GLN A 421 10.14 -7.02 -6.57
CA GLN A 421 9.64 -8.36 -6.30
C GLN A 421 9.99 -8.86 -4.89
N GLN A 422 11.18 -8.55 -4.37
CA GLN A 422 11.55 -8.93 -3.01
C GLN A 422 10.71 -8.20 -1.96
N LYS A 423 10.42 -6.91 -2.17
CA LYS A 423 9.53 -6.15 -1.29
C LYS A 423 8.10 -6.72 -1.30
N ALA A 424 7.57 -7.05 -2.49
CA ALA A 424 6.26 -7.67 -2.62
C ALA A 424 6.19 -9.02 -1.89
N LEU A 425 7.20 -9.89 -2.04
CA LEU A 425 7.29 -11.15 -1.32
C LEU A 425 7.28 -10.93 0.20
N THR A 426 8.11 -10.01 0.69
CA THR A 426 8.20 -9.70 2.12
C THR A 426 6.85 -9.21 2.66
N ALA A 427 6.22 -8.25 1.98
CA ALA A 427 4.93 -7.69 2.40
C ALA A 427 3.81 -8.75 2.44
N TYR A 428 3.78 -9.65 1.46
CA TYR A 428 2.83 -10.76 1.46
C TYR A 428 3.11 -11.76 2.60
N LEU A 429 4.36 -12.17 2.80
CA LEU A 429 4.72 -13.12 3.87
C LEU A 429 4.43 -12.55 5.26
N GLU A 430 4.64 -11.26 5.49
CA GLU A 430 4.26 -10.59 6.73
C GLU A 430 2.74 -10.66 6.98
N GLU A 431 1.91 -10.33 5.97
CA GLU A 431 0.45 -10.44 6.09
C GLU A 431 0.00 -11.89 6.30
N SER A 432 0.66 -12.85 5.63
CA SER A 432 0.32 -14.27 5.69
C SER A 432 0.45 -14.90 7.08
N GLN A 433 1.16 -14.24 8.01
CA GLN A 433 1.23 -14.67 9.42
C GLN A 433 -0.12 -14.54 10.15
N THR A 434 -0.99 -13.65 9.66
CA THR A 434 -2.27 -13.35 10.29
C THR A 434 -3.48 -13.57 9.39
N LYS A 435 -3.27 -13.67 8.07
CA LYS A 435 -4.33 -13.79 7.06
C LYS A 435 -3.82 -14.62 5.89
N ARG A 436 -4.51 -15.71 5.55
CA ARG A 436 -4.21 -16.55 4.38
C ARG A 436 -5.48 -16.79 3.57
N GLU A 437 -5.61 -16.05 2.47
CA GLU A 437 -6.77 -16.08 1.58
C GLU A 437 -6.40 -16.59 0.18
N PRO A 438 -7.36 -17.12 -0.58
CA PRO A 438 -7.20 -17.27 -2.03
C PRO A 438 -7.09 -15.89 -2.69
N LEU A 439 -6.52 -15.81 -3.89
CA LEU A 439 -6.58 -14.57 -4.68
C LEU A 439 -8.03 -14.29 -5.11
N ILE A 440 -8.65 -15.26 -5.72
CA ILE A 440 -10.07 -15.20 -6.11
C ILE A 440 -10.89 -15.79 -4.96
N ARG A 441 -11.70 -14.97 -4.32
CA ARG A 441 -12.47 -15.38 -3.15
C ARG A 441 -13.86 -14.79 -3.14
N TYR A 442 -14.85 -15.63 -2.95
CA TYR A 442 -16.27 -15.25 -2.91
C TYR A 442 -16.81 -15.11 -1.48
N HIS A 443 -16.01 -15.47 -0.47
CA HIS A 443 -16.40 -15.40 0.95
C HIS A 443 -15.68 -14.25 1.63
N TYR A 444 -16.36 -13.10 1.74
CA TYR A 444 -15.86 -11.93 2.47
C TYR A 444 -17.00 -11.20 3.18
N ALA A 445 -16.69 -10.51 4.28
CA ALA A 445 -17.68 -9.74 5.03
C ALA A 445 -17.98 -8.40 4.36
N ASP A 446 -16.94 -7.72 3.90
CA ASP A 446 -17.02 -6.48 3.14
C ASP A 446 -16.15 -6.60 1.89
N ARG A 447 -16.61 -6.06 0.76
CA ARG A 447 -15.85 -6.03 -0.49
C ARG A 447 -14.50 -5.32 -0.36
N GLU A 448 -14.40 -4.35 0.54
CA GLU A 448 -13.13 -3.68 0.83
C GLU A 448 -12.11 -4.58 1.55
N ASP A 449 -12.52 -5.76 2.06
CA ASP A 449 -11.59 -6.78 2.57
C ASP A 449 -10.71 -7.39 1.46
N MET A 450 -11.07 -7.15 0.18
CA MET A 450 -10.30 -7.59 -0.99
C MET A 450 -9.01 -6.79 -1.21
N PHE A 451 -8.91 -5.55 -0.68
CA PHE A 451 -7.73 -4.70 -0.81
C PHE A 451 -6.68 -5.07 0.24
N ASP A 452 -5.87 -6.06 -0.07
CA ASP A 452 -4.86 -6.61 0.82
C ASP A 452 -3.61 -7.09 0.06
N ARG A 453 -2.57 -7.52 0.77
CA ARG A 453 -1.34 -8.00 0.16
C ARG A 453 -1.52 -9.28 -0.67
N HIS A 454 -2.66 -9.96 -0.55
CA HIS A 454 -3.00 -11.08 -1.43
C HIS A 454 -3.38 -10.57 -2.83
N SER A 455 -4.33 -9.66 -2.92
CA SER A 455 -4.79 -9.13 -4.21
C SER A 455 -3.67 -8.41 -4.98
N TYR A 456 -2.81 -7.68 -4.27
CA TYR A 456 -1.67 -6.92 -4.80
C TYR A 456 -0.40 -7.78 -4.89
N SER A 457 0.36 -7.85 -3.82
CA SER A 457 1.72 -8.39 -3.78
C SER A 457 1.81 -9.89 -4.11
N LYS A 458 0.91 -10.73 -3.55
CA LYS A 458 0.82 -12.15 -3.94
C LYS A 458 0.40 -12.28 -5.40
N GLY A 459 -0.60 -11.49 -5.83
CA GLY A 459 -1.10 -11.50 -7.20
C GLY A 459 -0.02 -11.17 -8.21
N GLY A 460 0.73 -10.07 -8.03
CA GLY A 460 1.85 -9.68 -8.88
C GLY A 460 2.95 -10.75 -8.93
N ARG A 461 3.28 -11.36 -7.78
CA ARG A 461 4.23 -12.49 -7.73
C ARG A 461 3.75 -13.73 -8.48
N VAL A 462 2.45 -14.05 -8.40
CA VAL A 462 1.86 -15.19 -9.14
C VAL A 462 1.93 -14.93 -10.65
N LEU A 463 1.64 -13.72 -11.11
CA LEU A 463 1.80 -13.34 -12.51
C LEU A 463 3.26 -13.43 -12.97
N HIS A 464 4.21 -13.06 -12.11
CA HIS A 464 5.63 -13.23 -12.40
C HIS A 464 6.01 -14.72 -12.56
N MET A 465 5.54 -15.59 -11.66
CA MET A 465 5.77 -17.04 -11.80
C MET A 465 5.15 -17.60 -13.07
N LEU A 466 3.95 -17.15 -13.45
CA LEU A 466 3.31 -17.57 -14.70
C LEU A 466 4.15 -17.15 -15.91
N ARG A 467 4.65 -15.90 -15.94
CA ARG A 467 5.56 -15.41 -16.99
C ARG A 467 6.82 -16.27 -17.08
N GLN A 468 7.42 -16.63 -15.95
CA GLN A 468 8.62 -17.48 -15.94
C GLN A 468 8.33 -18.91 -16.39
N TYR A 469 7.14 -19.41 -16.15
CA TYR A 469 6.73 -20.75 -16.57
C TYR A 469 6.49 -20.83 -18.06
N VAL A 470 5.67 -19.93 -18.63
CA VAL A 470 5.30 -19.98 -20.06
C VAL A 470 6.30 -19.26 -20.97
N GLY A 471 7.16 -18.41 -20.41
CA GLY A 471 8.10 -17.54 -21.15
C GLY A 471 7.48 -16.20 -21.58
N ASP A 472 8.35 -15.24 -21.87
CA ASP A 472 7.97 -13.85 -22.19
C ASP A 472 7.01 -13.76 -23.37
N GLU A 473 7.33 -14.41 -24.48
CA GLU A 473 6.56 -14.33 -25.72
C GLU A 473 5.12 -14.84 -25.50
N ALA A 474 4.98 -16.03 -24.93
CA ALA A 474 3.67 -16.61 -24.67
C ALA A 474 2.88 -15.81 -23.61
N PHE A 475 3.56 -15.29 -22.57
CA PHE A 475 2.92 -14.48 -21.54
C PHE A 475 2.27 -13.22 -22.15
N PHE A 476 3.02 -12.42 -22.88
CA PHE A 476 2.48 -11.18 -23.44
C PHE A 476 1.50 -11.42 -24.59
N ALA A 477 1.68 -12.50 -25.39
CA ALA A 477 0.69 -12.93 -26.38
C ALA A 477 -0.64 -13.32 -25.71
N SER A 478 -0.59 -13.99 -24.56
CA SER A 478 -1.78 -14.36 -23.78
C SER A 478 -2.48 -13.12 -23.21
N LEU A 479 -1.73 -12.13 -22.71
CA LEU A 479 -2.31 -10.87 -22.24
C LEU A 479 -2.95 -10.08 -23.40
N ASN A 480 -2.30 -10.04 -24.57
CA ASN A 480 -2.90 -9.47 -25.78
C ASN A 480 -4.22 -10.14 -26.12
N ARG A 481 -4.24 -11.50 -26.11
CA ARG A 481 -5.45 -12.31 -26.35
C ARG A 481 -6.55 -12.01 -25.36
N TYR A 482 -6.22 -11.95 -24.06
CA TYR A 482 -7.16 -11.62 -23.00
C TYR A 482 -7.79 -10.24 -23.19
N LEU A 483 -6.96 -9.19 -23.41
CA LEU A 483 -7.43 -7.82 -23.60
C LEU A 483 -8.25 -7.63 -24.88
N THR A 484 -7.85 -8.23 -26.00
CA THR A 484 -8.54 -8.05 -27.27
C THR A 484 -9.87 -8.79 -27.32
N ARG A 485 -9.95 -9.98 -26.71
CA ARG A 485 -11.17 -10.78 -26.65
C ARG A 485 -12.21 -10.16 -25.73
N ASN A 486 -11.77 -9.62 -24.61
CA ASN A 486 -12.65 -9.16 -23.54
C ASN A 486 -12.77 -7.62 -23.46
N LYS A 487 -12.34 -6.91 -24.49
CA LYS A 487 -12.37 -5.44 -24.51
C LYS A 487 -13.75 -4.87 -24.18
N LEU A 488 -13.77 -3.88 -23.30
CA LEU A 488 -14.97 -3.17 -22.87
C LEU A 488 -16.04 -4.12 -22.30
N SER A 489 -15.59 -5.18 -21.61
CA SER A 489 -16.47 -6.12 -20.90
C SER A 489 -15.95 -6.41 -19.49
N SER A 490 -16.72 -7.19 -18.75
CA SER A 490 -16.37 -7.69 -17.43
C SER A 490 -16.00 -9.18 -17.51
N VAL A 491 -15.08 -9.61 -16.65
CA VAL A 491 -14.46 -10.94 -16.69
C VAL A 491 -14.28 -11.54 -15.30
N GLU A 492 -14.20 -12.86 -15.28
CA GLU A 492 -13.73 -13.65 -14.15
C GLU A 492 -12.35 -14.27 -14.43
N ILE A 493 -11.78 -14.99 -13.49
CA ILE A 493 -10.45 -15.61 -13.63
C ILE A 493 -10.38 -16.63 -14.77
N ALA A 494 -11.50 -17.23 -15.14
CA ALA A 494 -11.57 -18.22 -16.21
C ALA A 494 -11.17 -17.64 -17.57
N GLU A 495 -11.54 -16.40 -17.87
CA GLU A 495 -11.20 -15.71 -19.13
C GLU A 495 -9.68 -15.54 -19.26
N LEU A 496 -9.00 -15.25 -18.14
CA LEU A 496 -7.54 -15.15 -18.13
C LEU A 496 -6.90 -16.50 -18.41
N ARG A 497 -7.32 -17.54 -17.69
CA ARG A 497 -6.81 -18.90 -17.90
C ARG A 497 -6.99 -19.37 -19.34
N LEU A 498 -8.18 -19.22 -19.89
CA LEU A 498 -8.49 -19.62 -21.27
C LEU A 498 -7.65 -18.88 -22.30
N ALA A 499 -7.32 -17.62 -22.07
CA ALA A 499 -6.44 -16.86 -22.97
C ALA A 499 -5.02 -17.44 -22.98
N PHE A 500 -4.50 -17.86 -21.82
CA PHE A 500 -3.20 -18.52 -21.73
C PHE A 500 -3.20 -19.91 -22.35
N GLU A 501 -4.22 -20.72 -22.07
CA GLU A 501 -4.36 -22.06 -22.65
C GLU A 501 -4.48 -22.01 -24.19
N GLU A 502 -5.20 -21.04 -24.71
CA GLU A 502 -5.35 -20.85 -26.17
C GLU A 502 -4.02 -20.53 -26.86
N VAL A 503 -3.16 -19.74 -26.23
CA VAL A 503 -1.86 -19.35 -26.77
C VAL A 503 -0.81 -20.44 -26.59
N THR A 504 -0.73 -21.03 -25.42
CA THR A 504 0.31 -22.03 -25.09
C THR A 504 -0.02 -23.42 -25.59
N GLY A 505 -1.30 -23.76 -25.76
CA GLY A 505 -1.78 -25.13 -26.01
C GLY A 505 -1.67 -26.06 -24.79
N GLU A 506 -1.32 -25.54 -23.62
CA GLU A 506 -1.19 -26.28 -22.35
C GLU A 506 -2.44 -26.16 -21.50
N ASP A 507 -2.82 -27.24 -20.80
CA ASP A 507 -3.80 -27.18 -19.72
C ASP A 507 -3.14 -26.53 -18.48
N LEU A 508 -3.56 -25.32 -18.14
CA LEU A 508 -3.06 -24.55 -17.00
C LEU A 508 -4.00 -24.58 -15.79
N MET A 509 -5.02 -25.42 -15.79
CA MET A 509 -5.96 -25.54 -14.67
C MET A 509 -5.22 -25.78 -13.35
N TRP A 510 -4.18 -26.63 -13.35
CA TRP A 510 -3.37 -26.92 -12.16
C TRP A 510 -2.72 -25.69 -11.57
N PHE A 511 -2.23 -24.75 -12.43
CA PHE A 511 -1.58 -23.51 -11.98
C PHE A 511 -2.61 -22.57 -11.39
N PHE A 512 -3.73 -22.33 -12.10
CA PHE A 512 -4.78 -21.43 -11.64
C PHE A 512 -5.49 -21.96 -10.39
N ASP A 513 -5.74 -23.26 -10.29
CA ASP A 513 -6.34 -23.86 -9.09
C ASP A 513 -5.48 -23.59 -7.84
N GLN A 514 -4.19 -23.92 -7.88
CA GLN A 514 -3.34 -23.80 -6.69
C GLN A 514 -2.98 -22.36 -6.32
N TRP A 515 -2.82 -21.46 -7.30
CA TRP A 515 -2.33 -20.12 -7.04
C TRP A 515 -3.43 -19.06 -6.92
N PHE A 516 -4.52 -19.20 -7.66
CA PHE A 516 -5.62 -18.22 -7.62
C PHE A 516 -6.78 -18.67 -6.73
N LEU A 517 -7.11 -19.98 -6.71
CA LEU A 517 -8.32 -20.49 -6.07
C LEU A 517 -8.07 -21.16 -4.71
N LYS A 518 -6.83 -21.50 -4.38
CA LYS A 518 -6.47 -22.05 -3.07
C LYS A 518 -5.74 -21.01 -2.22
N ARG A 519 -5.81 -21.17 -0.91
CA ARG A 519 -5.15 -20.32 0.08
C ARG A 519 -3.73 -20.76 0.38
N GLY A 520 -2.94 -19.84 0.93
CA GLY A 520 -1.59 -20.13 1.42
C GLY A 520 -0.52 -20.02 0.34
N HIS A 521 0.62 -20.61 0.65
CA HIS A 521 1.82 -20.70 -0.17
C HIS A 521 2.65 -21.91 0.27
N PRO A 522 3.61 -22.40 -0.54
CA PRO A 522 4.49 -23.50 -0.13
C PRO A 522 5.47 -23.05 0.96
N GLU A 523 5.63 -23.86 1.99
CA GLU A 523 6.67 -23.75 3.01
C GLU A 523 7.63 -24.91 2.79
N LEU A 524 8.85 -24.59 2.34
CA LEU A 524 9.80 -25.58 1.83
C LEU A 524 11.01 -25.72 2.76
N GLN A 525 11.38 -26.99 3.02
CA GLN A 525 12.66 -27.34 3.62
C GLN A 525 13.53 -28.08 2.58
N ILE A 526 14.69 -27.49 2.29
CA ILE A 526 15.59 -27.97 1.25
C ILE A 526 16.87 -28.46 1.91
N THR A 527 17.22 -29.72 1.65
CA THR A 527 18.51 -30.30 2.07
C THR A 527 19.17 -30.99 0.89
N HIS A 528 20.49 -31.06 0.87
CA HIS A 528 21.19 -31.77 -0.17
C HIS A 528 22.41 -32.54 0.38
N SER A 529 22.79 -33.60 -0.34
CA SER A 529 24.00 -34.34 -0.07
C SER A 529 24.69 -34.72 -1.38
N TYR A 530 26.03 -34.88 -1.36
CA TYR A 530 26.79 -35.26 -2.52
C TYR A 530 27.37 -36.65 -2.34
N SER A 531 27.16 -37.52 -3.34
CA SER A 531 27.76 -38.87 -3.37
C SER A 531 28.05 -39.27 -4.81
N GLY A 532 29.26 -39.73 -5.06
CA GLY A 532 29.70 -40.07 -6.43
C GLY A 532 29.66 -38.84 -7.36
N ASN A 533 28.98 -38.97 -8.50
CA ASN A 533 28.79 -37.89 -9.46
C ASN A 533 27.34 -37.31 -9.41
N GLN A 534 26.79 -37.24 -8.21
CA GLN A 534 25.38 -36.90 -8.05
C GLN A 534 25.15 -36.08 -6.77
N VAL A 535 24.30 -35.06 -6.86
CA VAL A 535 23.67 -34.37 -5.73
C VAL A 535 22.28 -34.98 -5.50
N ALA A 536 22.05 -35.53 -4.32
CA ALA A 536 20.69 -35.88 -3.88
C ALA A 536 20.09 -34.65 -3.19
N LEU A 537 19.13 -34.02 -3.86
CA LEU A 537 18.38 -32.86 -3.36
C LEU A 537 17.04 -33.32 -2.83
N ARG A 538 16.78 -33.13 -1.54
CA ARG A 538 15.48 -33.41 -0.92
C ARG A 538 14.71 -32.14 -0.72
N VAL A 539 13.46 -32.13 -1.17
CA VAL A 539 12.51 -31.03 -1.03
C VAL A 539 11.32 -31.53 -0.23
N ARG A 540 11.04 -30.85 0.88
CA ARG A 540 9.87 -31.13 1.72
C ARG A 540 8.97 -29.92 1.74
N GLN A 541 7.69 -30.13 1.44
CA GLN A 541 6.63 -29.16 1.63
C GLN A 541 6.05 -29.38 3.03
N VAL A 542 6.23 -28.41 3.94
CA VAL A 542 5.92 -28.59 5.37
C VAL A 542 4.71 -27.76 5.83
N GLN A 543 4.09 -27.01 4.92
CA GLN A 543 2.82 -26.30 5.21
C GLN A 543 1.73 -27.30 5.64
N ASP A 544 0.79 -26.82 6.47
CA ASP A 544 -0.36 -27.62 6.87
C ASP A 544 -1.28 -27.89 5.67
N SER A 545 -1.24 -29.13 5.17
CA SER A 545 -2.01 -29.57 3.99
C SER A 545 -3.52 -29.61 4.22
N THR A 546 -4.01 -29.44 5.45
CA THR A 546 -5.44 -29.26 5.74
C THR A 546 -5.95 -27.93 5.20
N PHE A 547 -5.09 -26.92 5.15
CA PHE A 547 -5.46 -25.56 4.79
C PHE A 547 -4.79 -25.04 3.52
N SER A 548 -3.63 -25.59 3.15
CA SER A 548 -2.87 -25.21 1.95
C SER A 548 -2.57 -26.46 1.14
N PRO A 549 -2.67 -26.44 -0.21
CA PRO A 549 -2.41 -27.64 -1.01
C PRO A 549 -0.94 -28.07 -0.95
N ILE A 550 -0.67 -29.30 -1.36
CA ILE A 550 0.65 -29.70 -1.80
C ILE A 550 0.81 -29.15 -3.21
N TYR A 551 1.76 -28.25 -3.39
CA TYR A 551 1.96 -27.52 -4.64
C TYR A 551 2.72 -28.35 -5.67
N GLN A 552 2.35 -28.15 -6.93
CA GLN A 552 3.18 -28.53 -8.07
C GLN A 552 4.11 -27.35 -8.39
N LEU A 553 5.42 -27.55 -8.24
CA LEU A 553 6.42 -26.49 -8.33
C LEU A 553 7.46 -26.83 -9.43
N PRO A 554 7.29 -26.37 -10.66
CA PRO A 554 8.38 -26.33 -11.62
C PRO A 554 9.42 -25.33 -11.14
N VAL A 555 10.66 -25.78 -10.92
CA VAL A 555 11.72 -24.92 -10.37
C VAL A 555 13.07 -25.29 -10.96
N THR A 556 13.96 -24.34 -11.05
CA THR A 556 15.35 -24.54 -11.46
C THR A 556 16.26 -24.59 -10.24
N VAL A 557 17.01 -25.68 -10.13
CA VAL A 557 18.09 -25.82 -9.16
C VAL A 557 19.40 -25.58 -9.89
N THR A 558 20.26 -24.73 -9.34
CA THR A 558 21.57 -24.44 -9.94
C THR A 558 22.67 -25.03 -9.06
N THR A 559 23.58 -25.77 -9.69
CA THR A 559 24.80 -26.27 -9.05
C THR A 559 26.02 -25.59 -9.64
N TRP A 560 26.96 -25.12 -8.80
CA TRP A 560 28.22 -24.53 -9.27
C TRP A 560 29.34 -25.57 -9.18
N VAL A 561 29.85 -25.96 -10.34
CA VAL A 561 30.98 -26.89 -10.49
C VAL A 561 32.10 -26.18 -11.25
N ASN A 562 33.31 -26.11 -10.67
CA ASN A 562 34.43 -25.35 -11.23
C ASN A 562 34.08 -23.89 -11.56
N ASN A 563 33.34 -23.24 -10.67
CA ASN A 563 32.79 -21.86 -10.85
C ASN A 563 31.86 -21.68 -12.05
N GLN A 564 31.38 -22.77 -12.64
CA GLN A 564 30.38 -22.72 -13.73
C GLN A 564 29.01 -23.16 -13.19
N PRO A 565 27.95 -22.36 -13.42
CA PRO A 565 26.60 -22.73 -13.06
C PRO A 565 26.04 -23.78 -14.02
N VAL A 566 25.41 -24.81 -13.48
CA VAL A 566 24.67 -25.84 -14.23
C VAL A 566 23.24 -25.87 -13.71
N ASN A 567 22.28 -25.63 -14.60
CA ASN A 567 20.86 -25.58 -14.27
C ASN A 567 20.19 -26.96 -14.45
N HIS A 568 19.44 -27.36 -13.43
CA HIS A 568 18.65 -28.58 -13.42
C HIS A 568 17.18 -28.19 -13.23
N ARG A 569 16.34 -28.46 -14.24
CA ARG A 569 14.89 -28.25 -14.12
C ARG A 569 14.26 -29.45 -13.43
N ILE A 570 13.52 -29.21 -12.37
CA ILE A 570 12.77 -30.23 -11.63
C ILE A 570 11.34 -29.77 -11.43
N THR A 571 10.43 -30.75 -11.17
CA THR A 571 9.05 -30.43 -10.77
C THR A 571 8.76 -31.16 -9.47
N VAL A 572 8.59 -30.39 -8.38
CA VAL A 572 8.16 -30.94 -7.10
C VAL A 572 6.65 -31.17 -7.14
N THR A 573 6.19 -32.37 -6.82
CA THR A 573 4.76 -32.76 -6.86
C THR A 573 4.30 -33.45 -5.61
N LYS A 574 5.23 -33.73 -4.65
CA LYS A 574 4.94 -34.48 -3.43
C LYS A 574 5.33 -33.69 -2.21
N ALA A 575 4.73 -34.01 -1.07
CA ALA A 575 5.09 -33.41 0.22
C ALA A 575 6.56 -33.70 0.62
N ASP A 576 7.14 -34.79 0.19
CA ASP A 576 8.54 -35.17 0.40
C ASP A 576 9.06 -35.87 -0.87
N GLN A 577 10.06 -35.26 -1.50
CA GLN A 577 10.58 -35.73 -2.78
C GLN A 577 12.08 -35.52 -2.87
N THR A 578 12.78 -36.53 -3.37
CA THR A 578 14.25 -36.43 -3.59
C THR A 578 14.53 -36.51 -5.09
N PHE A 579 15.42 -35.62 -5.53
CA PHE A 579 15.89 -35.54 -6.91
C PHE A 579 17.37 -35.87 -6.98
N ALA A 580 17.73 -36.62 -8.03
CA ALA A 580 19.10 -36.95 -8.36
C ALA A 580 19.61 -35.95 -9.42
N LEU A 581 20.51 -35.06 -9.05
CA LEU A 581 21.06 -34.05 -9.97
C LEU A 581 22.47 -34.52 -10.40
N PRO A 582 22.69 -34.84 -11.69
CA PRO A 582 23.99 -35.27 -12.17
C PRO A 582 25.00 -34.09 -12.13
N VAL A 583 26.17 -34.35 -11.61
CA VAL A 583 27.29 -33.38 -11.56
C VAL A 583 28.59 -34.11 -11.86
N THR A 584 29.59 -33.39 -12.41
CA THR A 584 30.88 -34.01 -12.76
C THR A 584 31.82 -34.16 -11.55
N GLN A 585 31.62 -33.34 -10.53
CA GLN A 585 32.33 -33.40 -9.25
C GLN A 585 31.53 -32.68 -8.17
N ARG A 586 32.02 -32.67 -6.92
CA ARG A 586 31.33 -32.00 -5.83
C ARG A 586 31.12 -30.50 -6.15
N PRO A 587 29.87 -30.02 -6.15
CA PRO A 587 29.58 -28.58 -6.32
C PRO A 587 30.13 -27.75 -5.15
N THR A 588 30.55 -26.54 -5.45
CA THR A 588 30.87 -25.53 -4.44
C THR A 588 29.63 -24.91 -3.83
N LEU A 589 28.53 -24.87 -4.60
CA LEU A 589 27.23 -24.38 -4.17
C LEU A 589 26.14 -25.16 -4.88
N VAL A 590 25.09 -25.49 -4.13
CA VAL A 590 23.80 -25.94 -4.65
C VAL A 590 22.75 -24.92 -4.22
N LYS A 591 21.97 -24.39 -5.15
CA LYS A 591 20.95 -23.37 -4.85
C LYS A 591 19.62 -23.75 -5.48
N PHE A 592 18.63 -23.96 -4.62
CA PHE A 592 17.24 -24.10 -5.03
C PHE A 592 16.67 -22.75 -5.41
N ASP A 593 15.95 -22.65 -6.52
CA ASP A 593 15.38 -21.40 -7.04
C ASP A 593 16.39 -20.22 -7.08
N ALA A 594 17.51 -20.45 -7.78
CA ALA A 594 18.60 -19.48 -7.84
C ALA A 594 18.21 -18.09 -8.39
N ALA A 595 17.12 -18.02 -9.15
CA ALA A 595 16.56 -16.79 -9.68
C ALA A 595 15.60 -16.08 -8.70
N GLY A 596 15.20 -16.73 -7.60
CA GLY A 596 14.29 -16.17 -6.59
C GLY A 596 12.88 -15.89 -7.10
N GLN A 597 12.39 -16.77 -7.97
CA GLN A 597 11.11 -16.55 -8.66
C GLN A 597 9.92 -17.11 -7.90
N LEU A 598 10.13 -18.14 -7.07
CA LEU A 598 9.05 -18.82 -6.36
C LEU A 598 8.42 -17.93 -5.27
N LEU A 599 7.13 -17.92 -5.22
CA LEU A 599 6.35 -17.39 -4.09
C LEU A 599 6.28 -18.46 -3.01
N GLY A 600 6.87 -18.21 -1.85
CA GLY A 600 6.84 -19.15 -0.71
C GLY A 600 7.92 -18.87 0.31
N GLU A 601 7.87 -19.63 1.40
CA GLU A 601 8.93 -19.65 2.40
C GLU A 601 9.89 -20.80 2.07
N ILE A 602 11.20 -20.50 1.96
CA ILE A 602 12.23 -21.47 1.60
C ILE A 602 13.30 -21.48 2.68
N GLU A 603 13.37 -22.56 3.42
CA GLU A 603 14.45 -22.87 4.34
C GLU A 603 15.45 -23.81 3.67
N GLU A 604 16.59 -23.30 3.31
CA GLU A 604 17.66 -24.02 2.62
C GLU A 604 18.92 -24.04 3.46
N GLU A 605 19.36 -25.22 3.87
CA GLU A 605 20.58 -25.38 4.65
C GLU A 605 21.81 -25.10 3.79
N ARG A 606 22.60 -24.09 4.21
CA ARG A 606 23.86 -23.71 3.56
C ARG A 606 24.92 -23.32 4.60
N SER A 607 26.14 -23.74 4.35
CA SER A 607 27.29 -23.39 5.19
C SER A 607 27.69 -21.92 5.00
N THR A 608 28.49 -21.40 5.92
CA THR A 608 29.09 -20.05 5.77
C THR A 608 29.88 -19.93 4.48
N GLU A 609 30.68 -20.98 4.13
CA GLU A 609 31.49 -21.04 2.92
C GLU A 609 30.61 -20.96 1.65
N GLU A 610 29.51 -21.71 1.61
CA GLU A 610 28.57 -21.68 0.49
C GLU A 610 27.92 -20.29 0.34
N LEU A 611 27.53 -19.65 1.43
CA LEU A 611 26.94 -18.29 1.40
C LEU A 611 27.95 -17.23 0.99
N LEU A 612 29.23 -17.35 1.43
CA LEU A 612 30.31 -16.48 0.96
C LEU A 612 30.58 -16.69 -0.52
N TYR A 613 30.61 -17.95 -0.97
CA TYR A 613 30.75 -18.27 -2.38
C TYR A 613 29.59 -17.68 -3.20
N GLN A 614 28.36 -17.85 -2.72
CA GLN A 614 27.17 -17.29 -3.35
C GLN A 614 27.29 -15.77 -3.53
N PHE A 615 27.72 -15.03 -2.51
CA PHE A 615 27.87 -13.58 -2.59
C PHE A 615 28.88 -13.17 -3.70
N TYR A 616 30.06 -13.79 -3.71
CA TYR A 616 31.13 -13.41 -4.65
C TYR A 616 30.87 -13.87 -6.09
N HIS A 617 30.03 -14.90 -6.28
CA HIS A 617 29.69 -15.45 -7.61
C HIS A 617 28.22 -15.23 -7.98
N ALA A 618 27.54 -14.31 -7.29
CA ALA A 618 26.15 -13.99 -7.50
C ALA A 618 25.88 -13.52 -8.93
N GLN A 619 24.84 -14.07 -9.54
CA GLN A 619 24.39 -13.73 -10.89
C GLN A 619 23.35 -12.61 -10.88
N ASN A 620 22.74 -12.33 -9.71
CA ASN A 620 21.73 -11.30 -9.56
C ASN A 620 21.75 -10.69 -8.14
N PHE A 621 21.00 -9.61 -7.97
CA PHE A 621 20.87 -8.91 -6.69
C PHE A 621 20.38 -9.81 -5.55
N LEU A 622 19.36 -10.65 -5.82
CA LEU A 622 18.71 -11.47 -4.79
C LEU A 622 19.69 -12.44 -4.10
N GLN A 623 20.62 -13.01 -4.87
CA GLN A 623 21.66 -13.91 -4.33
C GLN A 623 22.61 -13.18 -3.35
N LYS A 624 23.00 -11.93 -3.67
CA LYS A 624 23.81 -11.09 -2.76
C LYS A 624 23.02 -10.72 -1.51
N TYR A 625 21.78 -10.25 -1.70
CA TYR A 625 20.88 -9.85 -0.63
C TYR A 625 20.62 -10.99 0.36
N GLU A 626 20.32 -12.18 -0.15
CA GLU A 626 20.08 -13.39 0.64
C GLU A 626 21.35 -13.79 1.44
N ALA A 627 22.51 -13.82 0.79
CA ALA A 627 23.78 -14.16 1.45
C ALA A 627 24.09 -13.21 2.61
N ILE A 628 23.94 -11.89 2.40
CA ILE A 628 24.12 -10.90 3.47
C ILE A 628 23.11 -11.13 4.59
N THR A 629 21.86 -11.37 4.25
CA THR A 629 20.77 -11.53 5.22
C THR A 629 20.99 -12.76 6.11
N LEU A 630 21.35 -13.90 5.53
CA LEU A 630 21.62 -15.14 6.25
C LEU A 630 22.89 -15.10 7.08
N LEU A 631 23.90 -14.34 6.63
CA LEU A 631 25.16 -14.16 7.36
C LEU A 631 25.13 -13.05 8.42
N ARG A 632 24.02 -12.32 8.56
CA ARG A 632 23.88 -11.20 9.51
C ARG A 632 24.19 -11.59 10.96
N GLY A 633 23.90 -12.81 11.37
CA GLY A 633 24.24 -13.34 12.70
C GLY A 633 25.72 -13.70 12.90
N LYS A 634 26.51 -13.75 11.83
CA LYS A 634 27.90 -14.20 11.80
C LYS A 634 28.91 -13.09 11.45
N THR A 635 28.52 -11.84 11.61
CA THR A 635 29.32 -10.66 11.20
C THR A 635 30.71 -10.59 11.86
N MET A 636 30.89 -11.23 13.03
CA MET A 636 32.20 -11.26 13.73
C MET A 636 33.18 -12.25 13.14
N GLU A 637 32.77 -13.16 12.27
CA GLU A 637 33.64 -14.04 11.52
C GLU A 637 34.43 -13.21 10.48
N LEU A 638 35.75 -13.32 10.44
CA LEU A 638 36.59 -12.51 9.55
C LEU A 638 36.20 -12.60 8.06
N PRO A 639 35.91 -13.79 7.50
CA PRO A 639 35.47 -13.86 6.10
C PRO A 639 34.15 -13.14 5.85
N VAL A 640 33.21 -13.18 6.82
CA VAL A 640 31.92 -12.52 6.73
C VAL A 640 32.06 -11.01 6.82
N SER A 641 32.86 -10.51 7.79
CA SER A 641 33.10 -9.06 7.88
C SER A 641 33.82 -8.52 6.64
N ALA A 642 34.77 -9.26 6.09
CA ALA A 642 35.47 -8.90 4.85
C ALA A 642 34.48 -8.83 3.64
N MET A 643 33.58 -9.80 3.52
CA MET A 643 32.51 -9.81 2.51
C MET A 643 31.58 -8.61 2.68
N LEU A 644 31.11 -8.30 3.90
CA LEU A 644 30.23 -7.16 4.16
C LEU A 644 30.92 -5.82 3.84
N ARG A 645 32.23 -5.69 4.16
CA ARG A 645 33.01 -4.50 3.79
C ARG A 645 33.19 -4.37 2.28
N ASN A 646 33.33 -5.48 1.56
CA ASN A 646 33.30 -5.50 0.09
C ASN A 646 31.96 -5.05 -0.44
N ALA A 647 30.86 -5.53 0.14
CA ALA A 647 29.48 -5.18 -0.23
C ALA A 647 29.16 -3.68 -0.08
N LEU A 648 29.89 -2.93 0.78
CA LEU A 648 29.76 -1.46 0.88
C LEU A 648 30.18 -0.70 -0.38
N SER A 649 30.78 -1.37 -1.34
CA SER A 649 31.19 -0.79 -2.63
C SER A 649 30.50 -1.47 -3.83
N ASP A 650 29.41 -2.20 -3.57
CA ASP A 650 28.64 -2.84 -4.63
C ASP A 650 27.99 -1.79 -5.55
N ASP A 651 27.85 -2.10 -6.82
CA ASP A 651 27.25 -1.21 -7.81
C ASP A 651 25.79 -0.89 -7.47
N PHE A 652 25.06 -1.88 -6.95
CA PHE A 652 23.65 -1.71 -6.61
C PHE A 652 23.45 -1.17 -5.19
N TRP A 653 22.78 -0.07 -5.07
CA TRP A 653 22.62 0.69 -3.82
C TRP A 653 21.98 -0.14 -2.69
N ALA A 654 21.01 -1.03 -3.00
CA ALA A 654 20.33 -1.82 -1.97
C ALA A 654 21.26 -2.89 -1.36
N VAL A 655 22.25 -3.40 -2.10
CA VAL A 655 23.32 -4.25 -1.53
C VAL A 655 24.16 -3.46 -0.55
N ARG A 656 24.57 -2.22 -0.92
CA ARG A 656 25.34 -1.34 -0.04
C ARG A 656 24.56 -1.02 1.24
N GLN A 657 23.27 -0.68 1.11
CA GLN A 657 22.44 -0.42 2.28
C GLN A 657 22.30 -1.64 3.20
N THR A 658 22.06 -2.82 2.63
CA THR A 658 21.92 -4.07 3.40
C THR A 658 23.22 -4.39 4.15
N ALA A 659 24.39 -4.16 3.54
CA ALA A 659 25.69 -4.34 4.18
C ALA A 659 25.91 -3.34 5.32
N VAL A 660 25.54 -2.06 5.12
CA VAL A 660 25.58 -1.04 6.17
C VAL A 660 24.74 -1.45 7.39
N GLU A 661 23.53 -1.95 7.16
CA GLU A 661 22.64 -2.41 8.22
C GLU A 661 23.15 -3.67 8.93
N ALA A 662 23.77 -4.59 8.19
CA ALA A 662 24.40 -5.79 8.76
C ALA A 662 25.60 -5.45 9.65
N LEU A 663 26.37 -4.44 9.30
CA LEU A 663 27.52 -3.97 10.07
C LEU A 663 27.13 -3.06 11.26
N ARG A 664 25.88 -2.72 11.41
CA ARG A 664 25.39 -1.93 12.55
C ARG A 664 25.69 -2.65 13.86
N ARG A 665 26.37 -1.97 14.80
CA ARG A 665 26.80 -2.55 16.08
C ARG A 665 27.83 -3.68 15.96
N TYR A 666 28.62 -3.69 14.90
CA TYR A 666 29.70 -4.64 14.74
C TYR A 666 30.67 -4.62 15.95
N LYS A 667 31.01 -5.79 16.49
CA LYS A 667 31.85 -5.98 17.69
C LYS A 667 33.10 -6.83 17.45
N GLY A 668 33.38 -7.19 16.20
CA GLY A 668 34.54 -8.02 15.82
C GLY A 668 35.85 -7.26 15.85
N SER A 669 36.93 -7.97 15.57
CA SER A 669 38.31 -7.45 15.59
C SER A 669 38.58 -6.33 14.58
N GLU A 670 37.83 -6.27 13.47
CA GLU A 670 37.97 -5.24 12.44
C GLU A 670 37.17 -3.96 12.72
N GLY A 671 36.73 -3.72 13.96
CA GLY A 671 35.85 -2.64 14.32
C GLY A 671 36.31 -1.25 13.83
N THR A 672 37.60 -0.95 13.92
CA THR A 672 38.17 0.32 13.42
C THR A 672 38.04 0.44 11.90
N ALA A 673 38.33 -0.63 11.16
CA ALA A 673 38.20 -0.64 9.71
C ALA A 673 36.73 -0.52 9.25
N VAL A 674 35.83 -1.26 9.91
CA VAL A 674 34.37 -1.18 9.65
C VAL A 674 33.83 0.25 9.87
N ARG A 675 34.20 0.89 10.99
CA ARG A 675 33.78 2.27 11.26
C ARG A 675 34.32 3.26 10.23
N LYS A 676 35.59 3.12 9.83
CA LYS A 676 36.16 3.96 8.76
C LYS A 676 35.42 3.77 7.42
N ASP A 677 35.08 2.54 7.07
CA ASP A 677 34.30 2.26 5.86
C ASP A 677 32.88 2.88 5.96
N LEU A 678 32.22 2.75 7.10
CA LEU A 678 30.91 3.38 7.33
C LEU A 678 30.98 4.92 7.30
N GLN A 679 32.05 5.55 7.82
CA GLN A 679 32.27 6.99 7.69
C GLN A 679 32.43 7.41 6.23
N ARG A 680 33.18 6.65 5.44
CA ARG A 680 33.31 6.89 3.99
C ARG A 680 31.97 6.81 3.28
N VAL A 681 31.16 5.81 3.57
CA VAL A 681 29.82 5.64 3.01
C VAL A 681 28.90 6.78 3.44
N ALA A 682 28.90 7.15 4.73
CA ALA A 682 28.07 8.25 5.26
C ALA A 682 28.39 9.59 4.58
N ALA A 683 29.66 9.82 4.23
CA ALA A 683 30.09 11.08 3.61
C ALA A 683 29.88 11.12 2.08
N ASN A 684 30.04 9.97 1.39
CA ASN A 684 30.28 9.99 -0.06
C ASN A 684 29.36 9.10 -0.90
N ASP A 685 28.47 8.29 -0.30
CA ASP A 685 27.58 7.46 -1.12
C ASP A 685 26.67 8.33 -1.99
N SER A 686 26.49 7.94 -3.23
CA SER A 686 25.63 8.66 -4.18
C SER A 686 24.15 8.64 -3.79
N ARG A 687 23.68 7.59 -3.09
CA ARG A 687 22.30 7.47 -2.62
C ARG A 687 22.14 8.05 -1.21
N THR A 688 21.19 8.97 -1.08
CA THR A 688 20.91 9.64 0.20
C THR A 688 20.47 8.64 1.28
N GLN A 689 19.70 7.61 0.89
CA GLN A 689 19.25 6.55 1.78
C GLN A 689 20.42 5.73 2.36
N VAL A 690 21.43 5.45 1.54
CA VAL A 690 22.63 4.72 1.98
C VAL A 690 23.50 5.57 2.92
N ARG A 691 23.66 6.88 2.62
CA ARG A 691 24.34 7.81 3.53
C ARG A 691 23.65 7.88 4.88
N ALA A 692 22.32 8.04 4.88
CA ALA A 692 21.52 8.09 6.11
C ALA A 692 21.61 6.79 6.93
N ALA A 693 21.55 5.62 6.25
CA ALA A 693 21.72 4.31 6.90
C ALA A 693 23.10 4.20 7.56
N ALA A 694 24.16 4.69 6.91
CA ALA A 694 25.53 4.69 7.46
C ALA A 694 25.66 5.61 8.68
N ILE A 695 25.06 6.81 8.66
CA ILE A 695 24.99 7.71 9.83
C ILE A 695 24.28 7.01 11.00
N ASN A 696 23.11 6.41 10.75
CA ASN A 696 22.34 5.67 11.76
C ASN A 696 23.11 4.45 12.31
N SER A 697 23.95 3.81 11.48
CA SER A 697 24.78 2.69 11.88
C SER A 697 25.95 3.16 12.75
N LEU A 698 26.61 4.26 12.39
CA LEU A 698 27.66 4.88 13.21
C LEU A 698 27.13 5.32 14.58
N ALA A 699 25.93 5.89 14.63
CA ALA A 699 25.27 6.29 15.89
C ALA A 699 24.92 5.11 16.83
N ALA A 700 25.08 3.87 16.38
CA ALA A 700 24.89 2.68 17.20
C ALA A 700 26.19 2.19 17.89
N PHE A 701 27.36 2.72 17.49
CA PHE A 701 28.63 2.43 18.17
C PHE A 701 28.77 3.33 19.38
N GLN A 702 28.98 2.71 20.54
CA GLN A 702 29.20 3.42 21.80
C GLN A 702 30.69 3.81 21.92
N ASN A 703 30.95 4.88 22.65
CA ASN A 703 32.32 5.37 22.98
C ASN A 703 33.15 5.88 21.79
N GLU A 704 32.52 6.32 20.73
CA GLU A 704 33.17 6.93 19.58
C GLU A 704 32.56 8.29 19.30
N ASP A 705 33.38 9.27 18.97
CA ASP A 705 32.95 10.63 18.66
C ASP A 705 32.90 10.85 17.14
N TYR A 706 31.67 10.95 16.63
CA TYR A 706 31.38 11.32 15.25
C TYR A 706 30.69 12.69 15.15
N GLY A 707 30.79 13.53 16.19
CA GLY A 707 30.09 14.80 16.26
C GLY A 707 30.31 15.70 15.06
N GLN A 708 31.55 15.78 14.56
CA GLN A 708 31.87 16.58 13.37
C GLN A 708 31.16 16.07 12.11
N LEU A 709 31.08 14.73 11.92
CA LEU A 709 30.40 14.13 10.79
C LEU A 709 28.89 14.41 10.86
N TYR A 710 28.29 14.26 12.05
CA TYR A 710 26.86 14.52 12.24
C TYR A 710 26.53 15.99 12.04
N THR A 711 27.35 16.89 12.60
CA THR A 711 27.18 18.35 12.41
C THR A 711 27.27 18.74 10.93
N ALA A 712 28.26 18.21 10.21
CA ALA A 712 28.36 18.45 8.77
C ALA A 712 27.12 17.94 8.01
N ALA A 713 26.57 16.77 8.38
CA ALA A 713 25.41 16.17 7.75
C ALA A 713 24.08 16.92 8.05
N LEU A 714 24.00 17.78 9.09
CA LEU A 714 22.83 18.64 9.33
C LEU A 714 22.53 19.59 8.18
N THR A 715 23.57 20.02 7.45
CA THR A 715 23.47 20.94 6.31
C THR A 715 23.39 20.24 4.97
N ASP A 716 23.27 18.90 4.95
CA ASP A 716 23.09 18.16 3.70
C ASP A 716 21.83 18.62 2.96
N SER A 717 21.90 18.61 1.63
CA SER A 717 20.76 18.97 0.78
C SER A 717 19.61 17.96 0.92
N SER A 718 19.87 16.72 1.35
CA SER A 718 18.88 15.66 1.61
C SER A 718 18.24 15.82 2.99
N TYR A 719 16.93 15.79 3.04
CA TYR A 719 16.20 15.74 4.32
C TYR A 719 16.41 14.42 5.05
N VAL A 720 16.56 13.31 4.34
CA VAL A 720 16.78 11.98 4.91
C VAL A 720 18.14 11.94 5.62
N VAL A 721 19.17 12.51 5.02
CA VAL A 721 20.52 12.62 5.61
C VAL A 721 20.51 13.57 6.81
N ALA A 722 19.92 14.75 6.67
CA ALA A 722 19.82 15.70 7.79
C ALA A 722 19.04 15.12 8.97
N SER A 723 17.93 14.40 8.72
CA SER A 723 17.15 13.72 9.77
C SER A 723 17.96 12.62 10.47
N ALA A 724 18.75 11.84 9.73
CA ALA A 724 19.65 10.83 10.29
C ALA A 724 20.71 11.47 11.19
N ALA A 725 21.26 12.62 10.78
CA ALA A 725 22.22 13.38 11.58
C ALA A 725 21.62 13.90 12.89
N VAL A 726 20.40 14.48 12.86
CA VAL A 726 19.68 14.91 14.06
C VAL A 726 19.43 13.72 14.99
N ASN A 727 18.99 12.59 14.45
CA ASN A 727 18.77 11.36 15.23
C ASN A 727 20.06 10.80 15.86
N ALA A 728 21.19 10.92 15.16
CA ALA A 728 22.51 10.55 15.69
C ALA A 728 22.92 11.48 16.85
N LEU A 729 22.79 12.80 16.68
CA LEU A 729 23.04 13.80 17.72
C LEU A 729 22.07 13.70 18.90
N THR A 730 20.88 13.16 18.70
CA THR A 730 19.94 12.88 19.80
C THR A 730 20.54 11.86 20.79
N LYS A 731 21.30 10.88 20.30
CA LYS A 731 21.92 9.83 21.10
C LYS A 731 23.29 10.22 21.64
N ALA A 732 24.02 11.04 20.90
CA ALA A 732 25.37 11.49 21.23
C ALA A 732 25.48 13.01 21.00
N PRO A 733 24.88 13.86 21.89
CA PRO A 733 24.87 15.31 21.70
C PRO A 733 26.26 15.89 21.89
N THR A 734 26.63 16.81 21.03
CA THR A 734 27.84 17.65 21.18
C THR A 734 27.50 18.92 21.98
N VAL A 735 28.51 19.67 22.38
CA VAL A 735 28.33 20.94 23.10
C VAL A 735 27.51 21.96 22.26
N THR A 736 27.63 21.93 20.94
CA THR A 736 26.99 22.85 20.01
C THR A 736 25.70 22.33 19.41
N SER A 737 25.40 21.04 19.56
CA SER A 737 24.31 20.38 18.81
C SER A 737 22.91 20.96 19.07
N LEU A 738 22.64 21.47 20.29
CA LEU A 738 21.35 22.12 20.56
C LEU A 738 21.16 23.37 19.69
N LYS A 739 22.20 24.22 19.57
CA LYS A 739 22.17 25.41 18.70
C LYS A 739 22.01 25.04 17.23
N GLU A 740 22.75 24.02 16.79
CA GLU A 740 22.76 23.56 15.39
C GLU A 740 21.42 22.94 14.99
N VAL A 741 20.84 22.08 15.84
CA VAL A 741 19.51 21.49 15.61
C VAL A 741 18.39 22.55 15.69
N THR A 742 18.55 23.55 16.59
CA THR A 742 17.60 24.66 16.69
C THR A 742 17.53 25.46 15.37
N ALA A 743 18.63 25.56 14.62
CA ALA A 743 18.61 26.20 13.30
C ALA A 743 17.68 25.49 12.27
N LEU A 744 17.34 24.23 12.50
CA LEU A 744 16.45 23.43 11.64
C LEU A 744 14.98 23.43 12.11
N GLN A 745 14.67 24.10 13.23
CA GLN A 745 13.35 24.04 13.88
C GLN A 745 12.17 24.53 13.04
N GLU A 746 12.40 25.39 12.03
CA GLU A 746 11.36 25.93 11.16
C GLU A 746 11.17 25.11 9.88
N THR A 747 11.78 23.92 9.78
CA THR A 747 11.58 23.02 8.65
C THR A 747 10.10 22.70 8.45
N LYS A 748 9.69 22.46 7.21
CA LYS A 748 8.34 21.98 6.84
C LYS A 748 8.33 20.50 6.49
N ASN A 749 9.50 19.88 6.30
CA ASN A 749 9.60 18.46 5.97
C ASN A 749 9.27 17.60 7.19
N ALA A 750 8.34 16.66 7.02
CA ALA A 750 7.78 15.85 8.11
C ALA A 750 8.84 15.00 8.84
N ALA A 751 9.74 14.35 8.09
CA ALA A 751 10.80 13.50 8.67
C ALA A 751 11.79 14.32 9.51
N LEU A 752 12.13 15.52 9.04
CA LEU A 752 13.03 16.41 9.77
C LEU A 752 12.33 17.04 10.98
N ILE A 753 11.02 17.35 10.90
CA ILE A 753 10.20 17.77 12.06
C ILE A 753 10.23 16.70 13.15
N ASP A 754 10.03 15.45 12.76
CA ASP A 754 10.05 14.33 13.70
C ASP A 754 11.41 14.19 14.38
N ALA A 755 12.51 14.21 13.62
CA ALA A 755 13.86 14.14 14.14
C ALA A 755 14.17 15.30 15.10
N VAL A 756 13.85 16.54 14.73
CA VAL A 756 14.05 17.74 15.55
C VAL A 756 13.22 17.69 16.82
N SER A 757 11.95 17.28 16.73
CA SER A 757 11.09 17.14 17.90
C SER A 757 11.59 16.05 18.86
N ASN A 758 12.09 14.94 18.34
CA ASN A 758 12.72 13.89 19.15
C ASN A 758 14.00 14.39 19.85
N TYR A 759 14.83 15.17 19.13
CA TYR A 759 16.02 15.80 19.73
C TYR A 759 15.64 16.72 20.88
N PHE A 760 14.66 17.61 20.68
CA PHE A 760 14.20 18.54 21.71
C PHE A 760 13.52 17.83 22.88
N ALA A 761 12.82 16.73 22.64
CA ALA A 761 12.24 15.89 23.68
C ALA A 761 13.29 15.42 24.70
N LEU A 762 14.48 15.06 24.23
CA LEU A 762 15.54 14.46 25.07
C LEU A 762 16.61 15.48 25.51
N ASN A 763 16.97 16.43 24.66
CA ASN A 763 18.11 17.35 24.85
C ASN A 763 17.69 18.84 24.94
N GLY A 764 16.41 19.17 24.67
CA GLY A 764 15.90 20.54 24.70
C GLY A 764 15.77 21.12 26.11
N THR A 765 15.53 22.44 26.17
CA THR A 765 15.33 23.24 27.38
C THR A 765 13.92 23.84 27.39
N ALA A 766 13.64 24.75 28.32
CA ALA A 766 12.38 25.48 28.36
C ALA A 766 12.08 26.29 27.09
N ASP A 767 13.11 26.76 26.36
CA ASP A 767 12.91 27.51 25.12
C ASP A 767 12.22 26.67 24.03
N GLN A 768 12.48 25.36 23.97
CA GLN A 768 11.85 24.47 23.01
C GLN A 768 10.41 24.11 23.38
N TYR A 769 9.99 24.35 24.60
CA TYR A 769 8.61 24.14 25.02
C TYR A 769 7.63 25.07 24.24
N GLU A 770 7.94 26.34 24.12
CA GLU A 770 7.12 27.28 23.35
C GLU A 770 7.12 26.94 21.84
N TRP A 771 8.24 26.40 21.35
CA TRP A 771 8.29 25.87 19.98
C TRP A 771 7.29 24.73 19.78
N PHE A 772 7.21 23.76 20.71
CA PHE A 772 6.23 22.67 20.61
C PHE A 772 4.78 23.18 20.63
N LEU A 773 4.46 24.11 21.54
CA LEU A 773 3.13 24.71 21.61
C LEU A 773 2.75 25.37 20.29
N ARG A 774 3.62 26.20 19.74
CA ARG A 774 3.41 26.89 18.46
C ARG A 774 3.29 25.91 17.31
N ARG A 775 4.26 25.02 17.15
CA ARG A 775 4.35 24.08 16.03
C ARG A 775 3.23 23.01 16.05
N SER A 776 2.65 22.71 17.19
CA SER A 776 1.48 21.83 17.27
C SER A 776 0.26 22.34 16.50
N ASN A 777 0.26 23.61 16.07
CA ASN A 777 -0.76 24.19 15.20
C ASN A 777 -0.41 24.03 13.71
N ASP A 778 0.86 23.86 13.36
CA ASP A 778 1.36 23.81 11.98
C ASP A 778 1.59 22.38 11.51
N VAL A 779 2.08 21.49 12.39
CA VAL A 779 2.23 20.05 12.13
C VAL A 779 0.85 19.42 11.96
N ARG A 780 0.67 18.57 10.97
CA ARG A 780 -0.65 18.06 10.57
C ARG A 780 -0.71 16.54 10.56
N ASN A 781 -1.90 16.04 10.74
CA ASN A 781 -2.31 14.64 10.54
C ASN A 781 -1.38 13.63 11.25
N GLU A 782 -0.84 12.67 10.51
CA GLU A 782 -0.02 11.57 11.03
C GLU A 782 1.29 12.07 11.65
N ALA A 783 1.87 13.15 11.12
CA ALA A 783 3.08 13.75 11.68
C ALA A 783 2.89 14.25 13.13
N LEU A 784 1.66 14.60 13.53
CA LEU A 784 1.35 14.90 14.91
C LEU A 784 1.49 13.71 15.85
N TYR A 785 1.36 12.48 15.36
CA TYR A 785 1.36 11.29 16.21
C TYR A 785 2.61 11.18 17.10
N GLN A 786 3.78 11.25 16.51
CA GLN A 786 5.05 11.16 17.25
C GLN A 786 5.43 12.52 17.85
N PHE A 787 5.16 13.62 17.14
CA PHE A 787 5.42 14.97 17.60
C PHE A 787 4.79 15.26 18.97
N LEU A 788 3.52 14.86 19.19
CA LEU A 788 2.82 15.08 20.47
C LEU A 788 3.35 14.19 21.61
N GLN A 789 3.85 13.00 21.31
CA GLN A 789 4.55 12.17 22.28
C GLN A 789 5.91 12.78 22.65
N ASN A 790 6.65 13.30 21.68
CA ASN A 790 7.91 14.03 21.91
C ASN A 790 7.67 15.27 22.75
N PHE A 791 6.57 16.00 22.50
CA PHE A 791 6.17 17.13 23.34
C PHE A 791 5.89 16.69 24.78
N ALA A 792 5.14 15.62 25.00
CA ALA A 792 4.88 15.07 26.34
C ALA A 792 6.18 14.66 27.05
N ALA A 793 7.15 14.08 26.33
CA ALA A 793 8.45 13.71 26.90
C ALA A 793 9.24 14.93 27.38
N LEU A 794 9.22 16.05 26.65
CA LEU A 794 9.78 17.30 27.13
C LEU A 794 9.04 17.80 28.38
N MET A 795 7.71 17.78 28.38
CA MET A 795 6.89 18.26 29.51
C MET A 795 7.19 17.55 30.85
N LEU A 796 7.66 16.28 30.82
CA LEU A 796 8.07 15.58 32.02
C LEU A 796 9.19 16.31 32.80
N ARG A 797 9.96 17.16 32.11
CA ARG A 797 11.09 17.94 32.66
C ARG A 797 10.72 19.39 32.95
N MET A 798 9.47 19.81 32.63
CA MET A 798 9.02 21.18 32.82
C MET A 798 8.36 21.36 34.21
N PRO A 799 8.39 22.60 34.75
CA PRO A 799 7.63 22.93 35.95
C PRO A 799 6.11 22.68 35.79
N PRO A 800 5.36 22.52 36.89
CA PRO A 800 3.93 22.19 36.80
C PRO A 800 3.09 23.17 35.97
N VAL A 801 3.34 24.47 36.09
CA VAL A 801 2.54 25.51 35.38
C VAL A 801 2.66 25.41 33.89
N GLU A 802 3.88 25.20 33.37
CA GLU A 802 4.13 25.00 31.94
C GLU A 802 3.55 23.68 31.48
N ARG A 803 3.69 22.64 32.32
CA ARG A 803 3.13 21.31 32.04
C ARG A 803 1.61 21.36 31.88
N ASP A 804 0.89 22.11 32.70
CA ASP A 804 -0.56 22.24 32.63
C ASP A 804 -1.04 22.88 31.34
N LYS A 805 -0.32 23.86 30.79
CA LYS A 805 -0.63 24.43 29.46
C LYS A 805 -0.47 23.41 28.36
N GLY A 806 0.59 22.60 28.40
CA GLY A 806 0.80 21.50 27.42
C GLY A 806 -0.26 20.40 27.52
N ILE A 807 -0.66 20.04 28.75
CA ILE A 807 -1.75 19.08 29.00
C ILE A 807 -3.04 19.59 28.35
N ALA A 808 -3.40 20.84 28.55
CA ALA A 808 -4.59 21.45 27.95
C ALA A 808 -4.54 21.40 26.41
N ARG A 809 -3.35 21.61 25.82
CA ARG A 809 -3.17 21.51 24.37
C ARG A 809 -3.35 20.08 23.87
N LEU A 810 -2.72 19.09 24.53
CA LEU A 810 -2.88 17.68 24.18
C LEU A 810 -4.34 17.23 24.34
N GLU A 811 -5.01 17.65 25.41
CA GLU A 811 -6.43 17.33 25.64
C GLU A 811 -7.32 17.88 24.51
N ALA A 812 -7.11 19.12 24.10
CA ALA A 812 -7.87 19.71 22.99
C ALA A 812 -7.71 18.92 21.68
N ILE A 813 -6.48 18.48 21.37
CA ILE A 813 -6.21 17.65 20.19
C ILE A 813 -6.85 16.27 20.34
N ALA A 814 -6.68 15.62 21.49
CA ALA A 814 -7.22 14.28 21.71
C ALA A 814 -8.76 14.21 21.63
N ARG A 815 -9.45 15.32 22.02
CA ARG A 815 -10.91 15.40 22.01
C ARG A 815 -11.52 15.68 20.64
N SER A 816 -10.88 16.50 19.80
CA SER A 816 -11.58 17.11 18.67
C SER A 816 -10.80 17.20 17.39
N TYR A 817 -9.54 16.78 17.33
CA TYR A 817 -8.80 16.85 16.08
C TYR A 817 -9.38 15.87 15.04
N PRO A 818 -9.56 16.29 13.78
CA PRO A 818 -10.21 15.42 12.77
C PRO A 818 -9.47 14.12 12.51
N ASN A 819 -8.14 14.16 12.43
CA ASN A 819 -7.32 13.00 12.12
C ASN A 819 -7.15 12.08 13.35
N GLN A 820 -7.42 10.79 13.17
CA GLN A 820 -7.36 9.77 14.24
C GLN A 820 -5.95 9.56 14.81
N TYR A 821 -4.91 9.66 13.99
CA TYR A 821 -3.52 9.48 14.44
C TYR A 821 -3.07 10.64 15.33
N ALA A 822 -3.50 11.87 15.01
CA ALA A 822 -3.24 13.01 15.87
C ALA A 822 -3.93 12.85 17.24
N ARG A 823 -5.20 12.41 17.28
CA ARG A 823 -5.91 12.10 18.53
C ARG A 823 -5.20 11.01 19.31
N LEU A 824 -4.75 9.94 18.64
CA LEU A 824 -4.00 8.85 19.28
C LEU A 824 -2.65 9.32 19.84
N GLY A 825 -1.92 10.13 19.08
CA GLY A 825 -0.65 10.74 19.54
C GLY A 825 -0.83 11.59 20.78
N ALA A 826 -1.88 12.42 20.80
CA ALA A 826 -2.21 13.24 21.96
C ALA A 826 -2.64 12.40 23.17
N TYR A 827 -3.45 11.36 22.98
CA TYR A 827 -3.85 10.43 24.03
C TYR A 827 -2.65 9.70 24.63
N LYS A 828 -1.74 9.18 23.79
CA LYS A 828 -0.48 8.57 24.27
C LYS A 828 0.40 9.57 25.02
N GLY A 829 0.53 10.80 24.48
CA GLY A 829 1.25 11.87 25.17
C GLY A 829 0.68 12.17 26.55
N LEU A 830 -0.65 12.27 26.69
CA LEU A 830 -1.32 12.41 27.98
C LEU A 830 -1.04 11.22 28.89
N SER A 831 -1.08 9.99 28.37
CA SER A 831 -0.81 8.77 29.17
C SER A 831 0.60 8.78 29.78
N MET A 832 1.60 9.31 29.08
CA MET A 832 2.97 9.49 29.60
C MET A 832 3.03 10.42 30.82
N LEU A 833 2.09 11.35 30.95
CA LEU A 833 2.07 12.38 31.98
C LEU A 833 1.32 11.97 33.26
N VAL A 834 0.63 10.83 33.27
CA VAL A 834 -0.22 10.39 34.41
C VAL A 834 0.57 10.32 35.71
N ALA A 835 1.79 9.80 35.71
CA ALA A 835 2.61 9.70 36.92
C ALA A 835 3.01 11.07 37.50
N SER A 836 3.21 12.08 36.66
CA SER A 836 3.62 13.43 37.08
C SER A 836 2.44 14.41 37.23
N SER A 837 1.26 14.06 36.72
CA SER A 837 0.02 14.84 36.79
C SER A 837 -1.19 13.89 36.92
N PRO A 838 -1.50 13.41 38.14
CA PRO A 838 -2.52 12.37 38.34
C PRO A 838 -3.93 12.71 37.83
N SER A 839 -4.28 14.02 37.75
CA SER A 839 -5.56 14.51 37.22
C SER A 839 -5.79 14.09 35.76
N VAL A 840 -4.70 13.89 34.98
CA VAL A 840 -4.75 13.44 33.60
C VAL A 840 -5.43 12.08 33.44
N LYS A 841 -5.42 11.23 34.50
CA LYS A 841 -6.11 9.95 34.46
C LYS A 841 -7.62 10.09 34.25
N LEU A 842 -8.25 11.08 34.89
CA LEU A 842 -9.67 11.37 34.70
C LEU A 842 -9.95 11.92 33.29
N THR A 843 -9.07 12.78 32.79
CA THR A 843 -9.14 13.30 31.41
C THR A 843 -9.10 12.17 30.38
N LEU A 844 -8.18 11.20 30.55
CA LEU A 844 -8.08 10.04 29.64
C LEU A 844 -9.33 9.16 29.68
N GLN A 845 -9.90 8.93 30.85
CA GLN A 845 -11.15 8.19 31.01
C GLN A 845 -12.31 8.90 30.29
N ASP A 846 -12.43 10.22 30.44
CA ASP A 846 -13.47 10.99 29.78
C ASP A 846 -13.29 11.03 28.25
N ILE A 847 -12.07 11.26 27.75
CA ILE A 847 -11.78 11.22 26.31
C ILE A 847 -12.19 9.87 25.73
N ARG A 848 -11.81 8.76 26.38
CA ARG A 848 -12.16 7.40 25.92
C ARG A 848 -13.67 7.17 25.90
N SER A 849 -14.39 7.61 26.92
CA SER A 849 -15.85 7.41 27.03
C SER A 849 -16.63 8.15 25.95
N ARG A 850 -16.06 9.22 25.40
CA ARG A 850 -16.69 10.07 24.36
C ARG A 850 -16.17 9.81 22.96
N GLU A 851 -15.16 8.96 22.78
CA GLU A 851 -14.62 8.64 21.45
C GLU A 851 -15.68 7.92 20.61
N LYS A 852 -15.96 8.49 19.43
CA LYS A 852 -16.96 7.96 18.50
C LYS A 852 -16.38 6.93 17.52
N ASP A 853 -15.09 7.00 17.28
CA ASP A 853 -14.37 6.04 16.47
C ASP A 853 -14.15 4.75 17.27
N LYS A 854 -14.82 3.67 16.86
CA LYS A 854 -14.78 2.38 17.56
C LYS A 854 -13.38 1.76 17.60
N ASN A 855 -12.58 1.95 16.54
CA ASN A 855 -11.23 1.43 16.48
C ASN A 855 -10.34 2.18 17.47
N LEU A 856 -10.43 3.50 17.47
CA LEU A 856 -9.65 4.34 18.36
C LEU A 856 -10.05 4.11 19.83
N ALA A 857 -11.33 3.97 20.14
CA ALA A 857 -11.83 3.62 21.47
C ALA A 857 -11.28 2.27 21.96
N THR A 858 -11.16 1.29 21.08
CA THR A 858 -10.56 -0.01 21.38
C THR A 858 -9.07 0.14 21.70
N ILE A 859 -8.33 0.92 20.88
CA ILE A 859 -6.91 1.19 21.12
C ILE A 859 -6.71 1.91 22.48
N TYR A 860 -7.53 2.92 22.80
CA TYR A 860 -7.47 3.61 24.08
C TYR A 860 -7.68 2.66 25.27
N THR A 861 -8.50 1.63 25.10
CA THR A 861 -8.71 0.61 26.13
C THR A 861 -7.49 -0.28 26.36
N MET A 862 -6.69 -0.53 25.30
CA MET A 862 -5.47 -1.34 25.38
C MET A 862 -4.27 -0.59 25.95
N LEU A 863 -4.30 0.75 25.95
CA LEU A 863 -3.21 1.61 26.39
C LEU A 863 -3.27 1.93 27.90
N GLN A 864 -4.15 1.32 28.66
CA GLN A 864 -4.21 1.37 30.11
C GLN A 864 -3.32 0.30 30.75
#